data_f0a1f1f2f2e4f64e5694e344c637b3ed
#
_entry.id   f0a1f1f2f2e4f64e5694e344c637b3ed
#
_cell.length_a   1.000
_cell.length_b   1.000
_cell.length_c   1.000
_cell.angle_alpha   90.00
_cell.angle_beta   90.00
_cell.angle_gamma   90.00
#
_symmetry.space_group_name_H-M   'P 1'
#
loop_
_entity.id
_entity.type
_entity.pdbx_description
1 polymer ?
#
loop_
_entity_poly.entity_id
_entity_poly.type
_entity_poly.pdbx_seq_one_letter_code
_entity_poly.pdbx_strand_id
1 'polypeptide(L)'
;MGLFSKVIGTHSEREVKRVIPIVDKIESLEPEMEKLSDEELRGKTAEFKKRLADKETLDDILPEAYAVVREASKRTIGLRHFRVQLIGGVILHQGRITEMRTGEGKTLVSTLPAYLNALEGKGVHIVTVNDYLAKRDAEWMGQIHEFLGLTVGVILNSMDNDERREAYNCDITYATNNELGFDYLRDNMVIYKEQLVQRDLHYAIVDEVDSVLIDEARTPLIISGSSGKSTKIYEACDNLVRQLKKGTEKELSKMDIIMKEDNNETGDYVANEKEKTVNLTEQGIKKVERFFHLENLADPENLEIQHCVNLSLRAHALMHLDKDYVVKDDQVLIVDEFTGRIMPGRRYSDGLHQAIEAKEHVKVKRESKTLATITFQNFFNKYDKKCGMTGTALTEEKEFREIYGMDVVEVPTNLPVKRIDHNDSVYKTKREKLNAIVEDIVASHEKGQPVLVGTITIDASEELSQLLKKRGIPHKVLNAKFHELEAEIIADAGQIGAVTIATNMAGRGTDIKLGEGVTELGGLKIIGTERHESRRIDNQLRGRAGRQGDPGESKFYISLEDDLMRLFGSQNLMQMFNSLGMPEGEQIQHKMLNKAIERAQKKIESNNYGIRKNLLEYDQINNEQREIIYAERRKVLDGDDMRDTIISMIDELVEKYVNMVIGDDQGPSEWNLKELNEILIPMIPVKPVTGEGCGSKQELIQNLKEEALRLYDTKEAEFPEPEQIREIERVVILKVTDSRWMDHIDDMDQLRQGIGLQAFGQRDPVVEYRLQGYDMFNDMTESIREETVKMLMHVRIEQKVEREQVAEVTGTNKDDSANAPIVRKSEKISRNAPCPCGSGKKYKYCCGR
;
A
#
# COMPACT_ATOMS: atom_id res chain seq x y z
N MET A 1 -30.34 -14.19 -10.99
CA MET A 1 -29.95 -14.29 -12.41
C MET A 1 -31.22 -14.14 -13.26
N GLY A 2 -31.25 -13.11 -14.12
CA GLY A 2 -32.43 -12.83 -14.95
C GLY A 2 -32.61 -13.89 -16.06
N LEU A 3 -33.81 -14.02 -16.57
CA LEU A 3 -34.12 -14.96 -17.68
C LEU A 3 -33.21 -14.77 -18.92
N PHE A 4 -32.71 -13.57 -19.15
CA PHE A 4 -31.77 -13.22 -20.24
C PHE A 4 -30.40 -13.89 -20.10
N SER A 5 -29.86 -14.06 -18.89
CA SER A 5 -28.55 -14.70 -18.70
C SER A 5 -28.59 -16.22 -18.95
N LYS A 6 -29.75 -16.86 -18.86
CA LYS A 6 -29.90 -18.30 -19.19
C LYS A 6 -29.89 -18.60 -20.70
N VAL A 7 -30.18 -17.60 -21.54
CA VAL A 7 -30.26 -17.79 -23.01
C VAL A 7 -28.97 -17.29 -23.68
N ILE A 8 -28.35 -16.21 -23.21
CA ILE A 8 -27.22 -15.53 -23.84
C ILE A 8 -25.87 -15.93 -23.17
N GLY A 9 -25.89 -16.60 -22.05
CA GLY A 9 -24.69 -16.87 -21.23
C GLY A 9 -24.21 -15.67 -20.41
N THR A 10 -23.32 -15.92 -19.45
CA THR A 10 -22.66 -14.87 -18.66
C THR A 10 -21.69 -14.05 -19.50
N HIS A 11 -21.20 -12.91 -18.99
CA HIS A 11 -20.14 -12.15 -19.64
C HIS A 11 -18.90 -13.00 -19.85
N SER A 12 -18.44 -13.69 -18.82
CA SER A 12 -17.27 -14.56 -18.85
C SER A 12 -17.42 -15.70 -19.86
N GLU A 13 -18.58 -16.37 -19.93
CA GLU A 13 -18.82 -17.43 -20.93
C GLU A 13 -18.71 -16.94 -22.38
N ARG A 14 -19.14 -15.71 -22.64
CA ARG A 14 -19.03 -15.12 -23.99
C ARG A 14 -17.58 -14.77 -24.33
N GLU A 15 -16.85 -14.22 -23.38
CA GLU A 15 -15.44 -13.86 -23.59
C GLU A 15 -14.59 -15.12 -23.76
N VAL A 16 -14.81 -16.15 -22.96
CA VAL A 16 -14.16 -17.46 -23.14
C VAL A 16 -14.43 -18.03 -24.54
N LYS A 17 -15.69 -17.96 -25.03
CA LYS A 17 -16.03 -18.41 -26.41
C LYS A 17 -15.28 -17.63 -27.49
N ARG A 18 -14.98 -16.36 -27.29
CA ARG A 18 -14.18 -15.54 -28.23
C ARG A 18 -12.72 -15.95 -28.27
N VAL A 19 -12.18 -16.42 -27.15
CA VAL A 19 -10.78 -16.86 -27.01
C VAL A 19 -10.59 -18.28 -27.56
N ILE A 20 -11.61 -19.15 -27.54
CA ILE A 20 -11.53 -20.55 -27.99
C ILE A 20 -10.87 -20.74 -29.36
N PRO A 21 -11.18 -19.96 -30.43
CA PRO A 21 -10.54 -20.14 -31.71
C PRO A 21 -9.03 -19.93 -31.70
N ILE A 22 -8.55 -19.01 -30.85
CA ILE A 22 -7.11 -18.76 -30.65
C ILE A 22 -6.47 -19.99 -30.00
N VAL A 23 -7.13 -20.53 -28.98
CA VAL A 23 -6.65 -21.70 -28.24
C VAL A 23 -6.64 -22.93 -29.15
N ASP A 24 -7.65 -23.11 -29.99
CA ASP A 24 -7.68 -24.19 -30.98
C ASP A 24 -6.49 -24.11 -31.97
N LYS A 25 -6.12 -22.89 -32.36
CA LYS A 25 -4.93 -22.65 -33.20
C LYS A 25 -3.63 -23.01 -32.44
N ILE A 26 -3.50 -22.62 -31.17
CA ILE A 26 -2.35 -22.97 -30.34
C ILE A 26 -2.22 -24.51 -30.26
N GLU A 27 -3.31 -25.20 -29.95
CA GLU A 27 -3.31 -26.66 -29.84
C GLU A 27 -2.98 -27.36 -31.15
N SER A 28 -3.41 -26.82 -32.29
CA SER A 28 -3.09 -27.35 -33.62
C SER A 28 -1.61 -27.26 -33.98
N LEU A 29 -0.85 -26.32 -33.40
CA LEU A 29 0.58 -26.14 -33.62
C LEU A 29 1.45 -27.07 -32.75
N GLU A 30 0.89 -27.69 -31.71
CA GLU A 30 1.65 -28.54 -30.78
C GLU A 30 2.45 -29.67 -31.48
N PRO A 31 1.88 -30.43 -32.46
CA PRO A 31 2.64 -31.50 -33.13
C PRO A 31 3.83 -30.98 -33.95
N GLU A 32 3.85 -29.72 -34.35
CA GLU A 32 4.96 -29.08 -35.03
C GLU A 32 6.05 -28.73 -34.04
N MET A 33 5.69 -28.14 -32.88
CA MET A 33 6.62 -27.76 -31.83
C MET A 33 7.33 -29.01 -31.21
N GLU A 34 6.59 -30.10 -31.04
CA GLU A 34 7.17 -31.36 -30.54
C GLU A 34 8.28 -31.94 -31.41
N LYS A 35 8.29 -31.66 -32.71
CA LYS A 35 9.29 -32.15 -33.68
C LYS A 35 10.58 -31.31 -33.67
N LEU A 36 10.53 -30.09 -33.17
CA LEU A 36 11.68 -29.19 -33.12
C LEU A 36 12.72 -29.68 -32.12
N SER A 37 13.98 -29.57 -32.49
CA SER A 37 15.08 -29.72 -31.54
C SER A 37 15.09 -28.56 -30.51
N ASP A 38 15.82 -28.72 -29.42
CA ASP A 38 15.95 -27.66 -28.42
C ASP A 38 16.55 -26.39 -29.01
N GLU A 39 17.50 -26.51 -29.94
CA GLU A 39 18.11 -25.35 -30.61
C GLU A 39 17.12 -24.65 -31.55
N GLU A 40 16.31 -25.40 -32.30
CA GLU A 40 15.29 -24.86 -33.16
C GLU A 40 14.17 -24.18 -32.37
N LEU A 41 13.77 -24.77 -31.21
CA LEU A 41 12.76 -24.20 -30.32
C LEU A 41 13.25 -22.88 -29.71
N ARG A 42 14.52 -22.81 -29.27
CA ARG A 42 15.15 -21.55 -28.82
C ARG A 42 15.25 -20.52 -29.92
N GLY A 43 15.54 -20.97 -31.16
CA GLY A 43 15.64 -20.10 -32.35
C GLY A 43 14.35 -19.35 -32.67
N LYS A 44 13.19 -19.87 -32.22
CA LYS A 44 11.90 -19.20 -32.40
C LYS A 44 11.82 -17.82 -31.72
N THR A 45 12.50 -17.64 -30.61
CA THR A 45 12.56 -16.32 -29.94
C THR A 45 13.19 -15.26 -30.84
N ALA A 46 14.30 -15.57 -31.51
CA ALA A 46 14.95 -14.65 -32.45
C ALA A 46 14.08 -14.41 -33.71
N GLU A 47 13.38 -15.46 -34.18
CA GLU A 47 12.43 -15.35 -35.31
C GLU A 47 11.28 -14.38 -34.95
N PHE A 48 10.65 -14.54 -33.77
CA PHE A 48 9.57 -13.67 -33.30
C PHE A 48 10.03 -12.22 -33.13
N LYS A 49 11.19 -11.98 -32.49
CA LYS A 49 11.75 -10.63 -32.35
C LYS A 49 11.97 -9.97 -33.72
N LYS A 50 12.39 -10.73 -34.72
CA LYS A 50 12.54 -10.23 -36.10
C LYS A 50 11.19 -9.92 -36.76
N ARG A 51 10.19 -10.77 -36.61
CA ARG A 51 8.82 -10.56 -37.18
C ARG A 51 8.18 -9.31 -36.55
N LEU A 52 8.38 -9.08 -35.24
CA LEU A 52 7.94 -7.84 -34.57
C LEU A 52 8.66 -6.60 -35.15
N ALA A 53 9.96 -6.70 -35.42
CA ALA A 53 10.71 -5.62 -36.10
C ALA A 53 10.20 -5.36 -37.53
N ASP A 54 9.74 -6.41 -38.21
CA ASP A 54 9.10 -6.36 -39.55
C ASP A 54 7.61 -5.91 -39.49
N LYS A 55 7.14 -5.40 -38.31
CA LYS A 55 5.79 -4.83 -38.05
C LYS A 55 4.64 -5.83 -37.90
N GLU A 56 4.88 -7.11 -37.66
CA GLU A 56 3.84 -7.97 -37.11
C GLU A 56 3.49 -7.56 -35.69
N THR A 57 2.27 -7.84 -35.24
CA THR A 57 1.81 -7.53 -33.89
C THR A 57 2.01 -8.73 -32.96
N LEU A 58 1.99 -8.48 -31.65
CA LEU A 58 1.99 -9.55 -30.65
C LEU A 58 0.81 -10.52 -30.83
N ASP A 59 -0.35 -10.02 -31.24
CA ASP A 59 -1.54 -10.84 -31.49
C ASP A 59 -1.35 -11.80 -32.70
N ASP A 60 -0.60 -11.38 -33.71
CA ASP A 60 -0.32 -12.22 -34.89
C ASP A 60 0.54 -13.42 -34.53
N ILE A 61 1.58 -13.22 -33.69
CA ILE A 61 2.52 -14.26 -33.28
C ILE A 61 2.06 -15.05 -32.05
N LEU A 62 1.04 -14.56 -31.29
CA LEU A 62 0.56 -15.16 -30.07
C LEU A 62 0.33 -16.68 -30.13
N PRO A 63 -0.37 -17.23 -31.14
CA PRO A 63 -0.62 -18.66 -31.18
C PRO A 63 0.66 -19.50 -31.28
N GLU A 64 1.64 -19.05 -32.07
CA GLU A 64 2.92 -19.74 -32.21
C GLU A 64 3.76 -19.61 -30.98
N ALA A 65 3.85 -18.39 -30.40
CA ALA A 65 4.60 -18.12 -29.18
C ALA A 65 4.08 -18.96 -28.01
N TYR A 66 2.76 -19.08 -27.82
CA TYR A 66 2.19 -19.90 -26.77
C TYR A 66 2.42 -21.40 -26.99
N ALA A 67 2.41 -21.86 -28.22
CA ALA A 67 2.76 -23.26 -28.56
C ALA A 67 4.23 -23.55 -28.20
N VAL A 68 5.14 -22.60 -28.48
CA VAL A 68 6.57 -22.69 -28.10
C VAL A 68 6.73 -22.74 -26.58
N VAL A 69 6.10 -21.84 -25.81
CA VAL A 69 6.17 -21.84 -24.34
C VAL A 69 5.60 -23.14 -23.76
N ARG A 70 4.50 -23.64 -24.31
CA ARG A 70 3.87 -24.89 -23.89
C ARG A 70 4.81 -26.07 -24.01
N GLU A 71 5.51 -26.19 -25.13
CA GLU A 71 6.49 -27.25 -25.36
C GLU A 71 7.75 -27.07 -24.53
N ALA A 72 8.26 -25.84 -24.43
CA ALA A 72 9.40 -25.51 -23.57
C ALA A 72 9.13 -25.86 -22.08
N SER A 73 7.94 -25.54 -21.59
CA SER A 73 7.51 -25.90 -20.23
C SER A 73 7.46 -27.41 -20.00
N LYS A 74 7.00 -28.18 -20.98
CA LYS A 74 7.00 -29.63 -20.93
C LYS A 74 8.42 -30.21 -20.85
N ARG A 75 9.37 -29.61 -21.61
CA ARG A 75 10.77 -30.09 -21.67
C ARG A 75 11.58 -29.70 -20.42
N THR A 76 11.36 -28.52 -19.88
CA THR A 76 12.16 -27.98 -18.75
C THR A 76 11.66 -28.43 -17.41
N ILE A 77 10.41 -28.19 -17.09
CA ILE A 77 9.81 -28.44 -15.76
C ILE A 77 8.80 -29.59 -15.75
N GLY A 78 8.58 -30.26 -16.88
CA GLY A 78 7.67 -31.41 -17.00
C GLY A 78 6.18 -31.06 -16.95
N LEU A 79 5.82 -29.77 -17.01
CA LEU A 79 4.44 -29.31 -16.94
C LEU A 79 3.93 -28.85 -18.32
N ARG A 80 2.84 -29.48 -18.79
CA ARG A 80 2.16 -29.06 -20.02
C ARG A 80 0.94 -28.24 -19.67
N HIS A 81 0.81 -27.04 -20.23
CA HIS A 81 -0.36 -26.17 -20.01
C HIS A 81 -1.66 -26.86 -20.45
N PHE A 82 -2.67 -26.85 -19.58
CA PHE A 82 -4.01 -27.29 -19.90
C PHE A 82 -4.73 -26.27 -20.80
N ARG A 83 -5.78 -26.74 -21.51
CA ARG A 83 -6.60 -25.87 -22.36
C ARG A 83 -7.14 -24.64 -21.59
N VAL A 84 -7.59 -24.80 -20.36
CA VAL A 84 -8.08 -23.69 -19.51
C VAL A 84 -6.99 -22.70 -19.16
N GLN A 85 -5.74 -23.18 -19.04
CA GLN A 85 -4.59 -22.32 -18.78
C GLN A 85 -4.20 -21.50 -20.02
N LEU A 86 -4.33 -22.05 -21.23
CA LEU A 86 -4.16 -21.30 -22.47
C LEU A 86 -5.22 -20.19 -22.59
N ILE A 87 -6.48 -20.48 -22.23
CA ILE A 87 -7.55 -19.47 -22.19
C ILE A 87 -7.16 -18.35 -21.21
N GLY A 88 -6.71 -18.70 -20.00
CA GLY A 88 -6.24 -17.73 -19.01
C GLY A 88 -5.09 -16.87 -19.53
N GLY A 89 -4.10 -17.46 -20.18
CA GLY A 89 -2.96 -16.75 -20.76
C GLY A 89 -3.36 -15.71 -21.82
N VAL A 90 -4.32 -16.07 -22.70
CA VAL A 90 -4.83 -15.11 -23.71
C VAL A 90 -5.56 -13.95 -23.05
N ILE A 91 -6.39 -14.21 -22.03
CA ILE A 91 -7.10 -13.16 -21.28
C ILE A 91 -6.12 -12.22 -20.59
N LEU A 92 -5.05 -12.75 -19.97
CA LEU A 92 -3.99 -11.93 -19.37
C LEU A 92 -3.28 -11.07 -20.42
N HIS A 93 -2.95 -11.62 -21.59
CA HIS A 93 -2.37 -10.84 -22.67
C HIS A 93 -3.28 -9.68 -23.12
N GLN A 94 -4.60 -9.82 -23.04
CA GLN A 94 -5.56 -8.77 -23.35
C GLN A 94 -5.62 -7.64 -22.30
N GLY A 95 -4.80 -7.67 -21.25
CA GLY A 95 -4.81 -6.66 -20.17
C GLY A 95 -6.01 -6.77 -19.23
N ARG A 96 -6.51 -7.99 -19.00
CA ARG A 96 -7.71 -8.28 -18.21
C ARG A 96 -7.38 -9.11 -16.99
N ILE A 97 -8.33 -9.28 -16.07
CA ILE A 97 -8.17 -10.15 -14.91
C ILE A 97 -8.74 -11.53 -15.22
N THR A 98 -7.90 -12.54 -15.03
CA THR A 98 -8.29 -13.93 -15.14
C THR A 98 -8.64 -14.47 -13.76
N GLU A 99 -9.91 -14.80 -13.54
CA GLU A 99 -10.32 -15.54 -12.35
C GLU A 99 -10.22 -17.03 -12.62
N MET A 100 -9.18 -17.65 -12.08
CA MET A 100 -8.96 -19.10 -12.07
C MET A 100 -8.93 -19.59 -10.64
N ARG A 101 -9.69 -20.63 -10.33
CA ARG A 101 -9.74 -21.18 -8.98
C ARG A 101 -8.37 -21.54 -8.45
N THR A 102 -8.22 -21.49 -7.14
CA THR A 102 -6.98 -21.90 -6.47
C THR A 102 -6.63 -23.34 -6.84
N GLY A 103 -5.35 -23.61 -7.14
CA GLY A 103 -4.90 -24.93 -7.59
C GLY A 103 -5.00 -25.19 -9.10
N GLU A 104 -5.48 -24.24 -9.92
CA GLU A 104 -5.52 -24.35 -11.38
C GLU A 104 -4.18 -24.00 -12.08
N GLY A 105 -3.11 -23.74 -11.30
CA GLY A 105 -1.77 -23.48 -11.83
C GLY A 105 -1.58 -22.09 -12.43
N LYS A 106 -2.11 -21.04 -11.81
CA LYS A 106 -1.98 -19.65 -12.25
C LYS A 106 -0.51 -19.23 -12.50
N THR A 107 0.41 -19.64 -11.63
CA THR A 107 1.85 -19.36 -11.80
C THR A 107 2.39 -19.85 -13.15
N LEU A 108 1.93 -21.02 -13.62
CA LEU A 108 2.30 -21.53 -14.95
C LEU A 108 1.64 -20.72 -16.06
N VAL A 109 0.40 -20.26 -15.87
CA VAL A 109 -0.34 -19.44 -16.85
C VAL A 109 0.41 -18.14 -17.14
N SER A 110 0.99 -17.50 -16.13
CA SER A 110 1.70 -16.23 -16.29
C SER A 110 2.89 -16.32 -17.24
N THR A 111 3.49 -17.51 -17.42
CA THR A 111 4.62 -17.69 -18.32
C THR A 111 4.28 -17.41 -19.78
N LEU A 112 3.03 -17.66 -20.20
CA LEU A 112 2.55 -17.44 -21.56
C LEU A 112 2.58 -15.95 -21.96
N PRO A 113 1.84 -15.05 -21.26
CA PRO A 113 1.85 -13.64 -21.60
C PRO A 113 3.20 -12.96 -21.23
N ALA A 114 3.93 -13.47 -20.24
CA ALA A 114 5.24 -12.94 -19.89
C ALA A 114 6.24 -13.12 -21.03
N TYR A 115 6.34 -14.34 -21.58
CA TYR A 115 7.19 -14.60 -22.74
C TYR A 115 6.82 -13.72 -23.93
N LEU A 116 5.53 -13.71 -24.32
CA LEU A 116 5.06 -12.98 -25.48
C LEU A 116 5.37 -11.48 -25.41
N ASN A 117 5.07 -10.84 -24.26
CA ASN A 117 5.30 -9.39 -24.13
C ASN A 117 6.78 -9.04 -23.90
N ALA A 118 7.58 -9.96 -23.36
CA ALA A 118 9.02 -9.77 -23.24
C ALA A 118 9.76 -9.70 -24.58
N LEU A 119 9.17 -10.26 -25.65
CA LEU A 119 9.74 -10.19 -27.01
C LEU A 119 9.91 -8.74 -27.52
N GLU A 120 9.14 -7.79 -27.02
CA GLU A 120 9.30 -6.37 -27.37
C GLU A 120 10.57 -5.74 -26.76
N GLY A 121 11.24 -6.39 -25.79
CA GLY A 121 12.45 -5.89 -25.16
C GLY A 121 12.24 -4.72 -24.18
N LYS A 122 11.00 -4.37 -23.84
CA LYS A 122 10.67 -3.26 -22.95
C LYS A 122 10.60 -3.64 -21.48
N GLY A 123 10.66 -4.93 -21.16
CA GLY A 123 10.57 -5.48 -19.82
C GLY A 123 9.16 -5.86 -19.37
N VAL A 124 9.06 -6.97 -18.66
CA VAL A 124 7.83 -7.48 -18.06
C VAL A 124 8.05 -7.67 -16.57
N HIS A 125 7.16 -7.11 -15.75
CA HIS A 125 7.18 -7.32 -14.31
C HIS A 125 6.10 -8.32 -13.89
N ILE A 126 6.51 -9.39 -13.19
CA ILE A 126 5.60 -10.35 -12.55
C ILE A 126 5.57 -10.01 -11.06
N VAL A 127 4.40 -9.54 -10.62
CA VAL A 127 4.21 -8.97 -9.30
C VAL A 127 3.62 -10.00 -8.35
N THR A 128 4.28 -10.22 -7.21
CA THR A 128 3.84 -11.14 -6.16
C THR A 128 3.65 -10.42 -4.83
N VAL A 129 3.12 -11.11 -3.83
CA VAL A 129 2.80 -10.51 -2.51
C VAL A 129 3.95 -10.58 -1.50
N ASN A 130 5.01 -11.36 -1.74
CA ASN A 130 6.17 -11.46 -0.85
C ASN A 130 7.43 -11.97 -1.56
N ASP A 131 8.59 -11.74 -0.95
CA ASP A 131 9.91 -12.09 -1.47
C ASP A 131 10.08 -13.60 -1.69
N TYR A 132 9.50 -14.43 -0.81
CA TYR A 132 9.57 -15.89 -0.95
C TYR A 132 8.94 -16.36 -2.25
N LEU A 133 7.73 -15.85 -2.58
CA LEU A 133 7.05 -16.19 -3.83
C LEU A 133 7.79 -15.63 -5.04
N ALA A 134 8.28 -14.39 -4.97
CA ALA A 134 9.06 -13.78 -6.04
C ALA A 134 10.28 -14.64 -6.39
N LYS A 135 11.06 -15.04 -5.39
CA LYS A 135 12.23 -15.88 -5.56
C LYS A 135 11.89 -17.28 -6.08
N ARG A 136 10.92 -17.95 -5.44
CA ARG A 136 10.48 -19.30 -5.82
C ARG A 136 9.99 -19.35 -7.26
N ASP A 137 9.17 -18.40 -7.65
CA ASP A 137 8.55 -18.39 -8.97
C ASP A 137 9.55 -17.98 -10.05
N ALA A 138 10.49 -17.08 -9.75
CA ALA A 138 11.62 -16.76 -10.63
C ALA A 138 12.51 -18.00 -10.86
N GLU A 139 12.88 -18.73 -9.81
CA GLU A 139 13.71 -19.93 -9.93
C GLU A 139 12.99 -21.07 -10.65
N TRP A 140 11.70 -21.22 -10.46
CA TRP A 140 10.93 -22.33 -11.03
C TRP A 140 10.45 -22.03 -12.46
N MET A 141 9.74 -20.93 -12.67
CA MET A 141 9.21 -20.56 -13.99
C MET A 141 10.29 -19.94 -14.89
N GLY A 142 11.32 -19.32 -14.29
CA GLY A 142 12.47 -18.78 -15.01
C GLY A 142 13.15 -19.78 -15.93
N GLN A 143 13.20 -21.06 -15.53
CA GLN A 143 13.77 -22.13 -16.35
C GLN A 143 13.17 -22.21 -17.75
N ILE A 144 11.87 -21.89 -17.89
CA ILE A 144 11.18 -21.87 -19.20
C ILE A 144 11.69 -20.72 -20.05
N HIS A 145 11.79 -19.53 -19.44
CA HIS A 145 12.19 -18.31 -20.11
C HIS A 145 13.65 -18.32 -20.51
N GLU A 146 14.53 -18.77 -19.61
CA GLU A 146 15.96 -18.96 -19.86
C GLU A 146 16.22 -20.02 -20.94
N PHE A 147 15.47 -21.11 -20.91
CA PHE A 147 15.54 -22.13 -21.99
C PHE A 147 15.20 -21.50 -23.35
N LEU A 148 14.26 -20.59 -23.41
CA LEU A 148 13.87 -19.86 -24.64
C LEU A 148 14.80 -18.68 -24.96
N GLY A 149 15.85 -18.42 -24.15
CA GLY A 149 16.84 -17.38 -24.40
C GLY A 149 16.46 -15.99 -23.92
N LEU A 150 15.52 -15.87 -22.98
CA LEU A 150 15.19 -14.64 -22.28
C LEU A 150 15.93 -14.59 -20.93
N THR A 151 16.22 -13.39 -20.46
CA THR A 151 16.83 -13.15 -19.15
C THR A 151 15.75 -12.97 -18.07
N VAL A 152 16.02 -13.52 -16.89
CA VAL A 152 15.09 -13.44 -15.72
C VAL A 152 15.81 -12.84 -14.53
N GLY A 153 15.22 -11.82 -13.93
CA GLY A 153 15.66 -11.16 -12.70
C GLY A 153 14.66 -11.31 -11.58
N VAL A 154 15.12 -11.11 -10.35
CA VAL A 154 14.28 -11.04 -9.16
C VAL A 154 14.68 -9.85 -8.31
N ILE A 155 13.73 -9.13 -7.77
CA ILE A 155 13.94 -8.04 -6.82
C ILE A 155 13.52 -8.52 -5.44
N LEU A 156 14.46 -8.43 -4.50
CA LEU A 156 14.27 -8.77 -3.09
C LEU A 156 14.63 -7.56 -2.23
N ASN A 157 14.05 -7.48 -1.06
CA ASN A 157 14.28 -6.38 -0.12
C ASN A 157 15.77 -6.19 0.25
N SER A 158 16.53 -7.29 0.34
CA SER A 158 17.94 -7.28 0.76
C SER A 158 18.93 -6.80 -0.31
N MET A 159 18.49 -6.56 -1.55
CA MET A 159 19.37 -6.22 -2.68
C MET A 159 19.78 -4.75 -2.65
N ASP A 160 21.02 -4.48 -3.06
CA ASP A 160 21.52 -3.14 -3.30
C ASP A 160 21.07 -2.57 -4.66
N ASN A 161 21.37 -1.29 -4.92
CA ASN A 161 20.91 -0.61 -6.12
C ASN A 161 21.52 -1.17 -7.42
N ASP A 162 22.75 -1.67 -7.38
CA ASP A 162 23.40 -2.20 -8.57
C ASP A 162 22.79 -3.57 -8.93
N GLU A 163 22.58 -4.44 -7.95
CA GLU A 163 21.88 -5.71 -8.11
C GLU A 163 20.43 -5.49 -8.62
N ARG A 164 19.72 -4.49 -8.08
CA ARG A 164 18.38 -4.12 -8.55
C ARG A 164 18.39 -3.67 -10.01
N ARG A 165 19.36 -2.85 -10.40
CA ARG A 165 19.50 -2.35 -11.77
C ARG A 165 19.74 -3.50 -12.75
N GLU A 166 20.59 -4.46 -12.39
CA GLU A 166 20.81 -5.65 -13.21
C GLU A 166 19.53 -6.48 -13.35
N ALA A 167 18.79 -6.69 -12.28
CA ALA A 167 17.53 -7.44 -12.30
C ALA A 167 16.44 -6.74 -13.11
N TYR A 168 16.28 -5.40 -13.01
CA TYR A 168 15.32 -4.65 -13.84
C TYR A 168 15.70 -4.62 -15.32
N ASN A 169 16.98 -4.78 -15.67
CA ASN A 169 17.42 -4.85 -17.05
C ASN A 169 17.16 -6.21 -17.71
N CYS A 170 16.73 -7.22 -16.98
CA CYS A 170 16.29 -8.50 -17.54
C CYS A 170 15.01 -8.34 -18.38
N ASP A 171 14.76 -9.29 -19.28
CA ASP A 171 13.52 -9.32 -20.10
C ASP A 171 12.28 -9.49 -19.21
N ILE A 172 12.38 -10.30 -18.16
CA ILE A 172 11.31 -10.58 -17.19
C ILE A 172 11.87 -10.40 -15.77
N THR A 173 11.17 -9.62 -14.93
CA THR A 173 11.57 -9.37 -13.54
C THR A 173 10.45 -9.74 -12.58
N TYR A 174 10.74 -10.64 -11.64
CA TYR A 174 9.86 -10.96 -10.53
C TYR A 174 10.12 -10.02 -9.35
N ALA A 175 9.08 -9.44 -8.79
CA ALA A 175 9.21 -8.51 -7.67
C ALA A 175 7.95 -8.50 -6.80
N THR A 176 8.08 -7.97 -5.57
CA THR A 176 6.90 -7.67 -4.77
C THR A 176 6.29 -6.32 -5.17
N ASN A 177 4.99 -6.17 -4.95
CA ASN A 177 4.29 -4.92 -5.18
C ASN A 177 4.90 -3.73 -4.40
N ASN A 178 5.37 -3.99 -3.18
CA ASN A 178 5.98 -2.97 -2.32
C ASN A 178 7.32 -2.51 -2.89
N GLU A 179 8.23 -3.44 -3.23
CA GLU A 179 9.55 -3.10 -3.75
C GLU A 179 9.47 -2.32 -5.08
N LEU A 180 8.59 -2.75 -5.99
CA LEU A 180 8.36 -2.02 -7.24
C LEU A 180 7.95 -0.56 -7.00
N GLY A 181 7.01 -0.35 -6.09
CA GLY A 181 6.53 0.99 -5.79
C GLY A 181 7.54 1.84 -5.01
N PHE A 182 8.31 1.24 -4.10
CA PHE A 182 9.38 1.95 -3.40
C PHE A 182 10.55 2.27 -4.33
N ASP A 183 10.92 1.37 -5.24
CA ASP A 183 11.96 1.67 -6.24
C ASP A 183 11.53 2.80 -7.16
N TYR A 184 10.25 2.84 -7.57
CA TYR A 184 9.71 3.97 -8.31
C TYR A 184 9.85 5.29 -7.54
N LEU A 185 9.53 5.30 -6.25
CA LEU A 185 9.68 6.51 -5.43
C LEU A 185 11.16 6.87 -5.25
N ARG A 186 12.05 5.88 -4.99
CA ARG A 186 13.50 6.09 -4.86
C ARG A 186 14.09 6.66 -6.14
N ASP A 187 13.73 6.14 -7.30
CA ASP A 187 14.19 6.64 -8.60
C ASP A 187 13.80 8.10 -8.86
N ASN A 188 12.67 8.54 -8.30
CA ASN A 188 12.26 9.93 -8.38
C ASN A 188 12.92 10.84 -7.30
N MET A 189 13.82 10.30 -6.47
CA MET A 189 14.60 11.04 -5.48
C MET A 189 16.10 11.01 -5.75
N VAL A 190 16.57 10.27 -6.78
CA VAL A 190 17.99 10.21 -7.14
C VAL A 190 18.47 11.53 -7.73
N ILE A 191 19.75 11.81 -7.56
CA ILE A 191 20.38 13.05 -8.03
C ILE A 191 21.27 12.86 -9.28
N TYR A 192 21.56 11.61 -9.64
CA TYR A 192 22.30 11.24 -10.84
C TYR A 192 21.54 10.19 -11.63
N LYS A 193 21.60 10.25 -12.97
CA LYS A 193 20.92 9.31 -13.87
C LYS A 193 21.37 7.86 -13.66
N GLU A 194 22.63 7.66 -13.35
CA GLU A 194 23.24 6.35 -13.12
C GLU A 194 22.69 5.66 -11.86
N GLN A 195 22.05 6.40 -10.96
CA GLN A 195 21.43 5.87 -9.74
C GLN A 195 20.05 5.28 -10.01
N LEU A 196 19.43 5.57 -11.15
CA LEU A 196 18.16 4.98 -11.53
C LEU A 196 18.26 3.46 -11.63
N VAL A 197 17.30 2.76 -11.07
CA VAL A 197 17.27 1.28 -11.10
C VAL A 197 16.18 0.74 -12.04
N GLN A 198 15.03 1.39 -12.13
CA GLN A 198 13.93 0.94 -12.98
C GLN A 198 14.07 1.46 -14.42
N ARG A 199 13.52 0.68 -15.35
CA ARG A 199 13.17 1.11 -16.71
C ARG A 199 11.74 1.67 -16.75
N ASP A 200 11.28 2.07 -17.94
CA ASP A 200 9.89 2.47 -18.14
C ASP A 200 8.94 1.31 -17.82
N LEU A 201 7.80 1.63 -17.22
CA LEU A 201 6.81 0.66 -16.72
C LEU A 201 5.93 0.17 -17.87
N HIS A 202 6.36 -0.89 -18.57
CA HIS A 202 5.68 -1.36 -19.76
C HIS A 202 4.54 -2.35 -19.48
N TYR A 203 4.83 -3.56 -18.96
CA TYR A 203 3.81 -4.57 -18.73
C TYR A 203 3.92 -5.19 -17.34
N ALA A 204 2.80 -5.20 -16.60
CA ALA A 204 2.68 -5.85 -15.30
C ALA A 204 1.69 -7.01 -15.33
N ILE A 205 2.11 -8.16 -14.80
CA ILE A 205 1.27 -9.31 -14.51
C ILE A 205 1.18 -9.43 -12.98
N VAL A 206 0.02 -9.13 -12.42
CA VAL A 206 -0.17 -9.11 -10.97
C VAL A 206 -0.75 -10.44 -10.50
N ASP A 207 0.05 -11.25 -9.79
CA ASP A 207 -0.46 -12.46 -9.13
C ASP A 207 -1.18 -12.10 -7.84
N GLU A 208 -2.24 -12.85 -7.52
CA GLU A 208 -3.13 -12.53 -6.40
C GLU A 208 -3.58 -11.05 -6.43
N VAL A 209 -4.04 -10.61 -7.61
CA VAL A 209 -4.38 -9.21 -7.92
C VAL A 209 -5.36 -8.58 -6.94
N ASP A 210 -6.25 -9.36 -6.37
CA ASP A 210 -7.19 -8.93 -5.33
C ASP A 210 -6.51 -8.61 -4.00
N SER A 211 -5.40 -9.27 -3.66
CA SER A 211 -4.59 -8.88 -2.51
C SER A 211 -3.88 -7.57 -2.75
N VAL A 212 -3.17 -7.48 -3.87
CA VAL A 212 -2.32 -6.33 -4.20
C VAL A 212 -3.14 -5.08 -4.42
N LEU A 213 -4.20 -5.16 -5.25
CA LEU A 213 -4.93 -3.98 -5.70
C LEU A 213 -6.18 -3.65 -4.86
N ILE A 214 -6.62 -4.54 -3.96
CA ILE A 214 -7.77 -4.29 -3.09
C ILE A 214 -7.36 -4.26 -1.62
N ASP A 215 -6.73 -5.33 -1.08
CA ASP A 215 -6.45 -5.41 0.35
C ASP A 215 -5.33 -4.46 0.77
N GLU A 216 -4.20 -4.49 0.07
CA GLU A 216 -3.04 -3.66 0.37
C GLU A 216 -3.19 -2.22 -0.11
N ALA A 217 -4.09 -1.97 -1.05
CA ALA A 217 -4.36 -0.65 -1.62
C ALA A 217 -5.16 0.30 -0.70
N ARG A 218 -5.32 -0.03 0.58
CA ARG A 218 -5.95 0.83 1.61
C ARG A 218 -5.02 1.92 2.12
N THR A 219 -3.71 1.73 2.00
CA THR A 219 -2.70 2.69 2.44
C THR A 219 -1.71 2.97 1.31
N PRO A 220 -1.27 4.22 1.11
CA PRO A 220 -0.27 4.54 0.12
C PRO A 220 1.11 3.99 0.53
N LEU A 221 2.04 3.96 -0.42
CA LEU A 221 3.46 3.78 -0.17
C LEU A 221 4.04 5.13 0.26
N ILE A 222 4.82 5.15 1.34
CA ILE A 222 5.40 6.38 1.91
C ILE A 222 6.88 6.14 2.19
N ILE A 223 7.72 7.04 1.70
CA ILE A 223 9.12 7.17 2.10
C ILE A 223 9.21 8.35 3.08
N SER A 224 9.80 8.12 4.23
CA SER A 224 9.94 9.11 5.30
C SER A 224 11.40 9.48 5.53
N GLY A 225 11.62 10.76 5.88
CA GLY A 225 12.91 11.29 6.30
C GLY A 225 12.82 12.04 7.63
N SER A 226 13.95 12.50 8.16
CA SER A 226 13.96 13.27 9.41
C SER A 226 13.50 14.71 9.18
N SER A 227 12.50 15.17 9.93
CA SER A 227 12.13 16.59 9.96
C SER A 227 13.10 17.41 10.81
N GLY A 228 13.28 18.68 10.46
CA GLY A 228 14.09 19.61 11.26
C GLY A 228 13.41 20.16 12.51
N LYS A 229 12.15 19.79 12.79
CA LYS A 229 11.33 20.34 13.89
C LYS A 229 11.83 19.94 15.28
N SER A 230 11.57 20.81 16.25
CA SER A 230 12.03 20.64 17.64
C SER A 230 11.21 19.56 18.36
N THR A 231 11.89 18.61 18.99
CA THR A 231 11.26 17.55 19.80
C THR A 231 10.80 18.01 21.19
N LYS A 232 11.23 19.19 21.64
CA LYS A 232 10.93 19.72 22.99
C LYS A 232 9.44 20.02 23.22
N ILE A 233 8.71 20.32 22.17
CA ILE A 233 7.27 20.61 22.27
C ILE A 233 6.49 19.39 22.77
N TYR A 234 6.86 18.17 22.35
CA TYR A 234 6.21 16.93 22.79
C TYR A 234 6.38 16.67 24.28
N GLU A 235 7.57 16.95 24.83
CA GLU A 235 7.83 16.82 26.26
C GLU A 235 7.01 17.87 27.07
N ALA A 236 6.87 19.09 26.54
CA ALA A 236 6.05 20.12 27.18
C ALA A 236 4.55 19.73 27.14
N CYS A 237 4.06 19.20 26.03
CA CYS A 237 2.69 18.72 25.90
C CYS A 237 2.40 17.50 26.80
N ASP A 238 3.34 16.56 26.95
CA ASP A 238 3.21 15.45 27.88
C ASP A 238 3.05 15.94 29.33
N ASN A 239 3.89 16.88 29.76
CA ASN A 239 3.81 17.48 31.08
C ASN A 239 2.47 18.17 31.34
N LEU A 240 1.89 18.83 30.36
CA LEU A 240 0.56 19.43 30.44
C LEU A 240 -0.53 18.36 30.54
N VAL A 241 -0.54 17.38 29.61
CA VAL A 241 -1.59 16.36 29.49
C VAL A 241 -1.71 15.52 30.79
N ARG A 242 -0.61 15.23 31.46
CA ARG A 242 -0.62 14.56 32.77
C ARG A 242 -1.39 15.33 33.87
N GLN A 243 -1.59 16.63 33.71
CA GLN A 243 -2.34 17.48 34.64
C GLN A 243 -3.82 17.60 34.26
N LEU A 244 -4.21 17.18 33.03
CA LEU A 244 -5.58 17.24 32.54
C LEU A 244 -6.39 16.03 33.04
N LYS A 245 -7.67 16.25 33.31
CA LYS A 245 -8.61 15.23 33.82
C LYS A 245 -9.55 14.75 32.72
N LYS A 246 -9.62 13.44 32.55
CA LYS A 246 -10.60 12.81 31.64
C LYS A 246 -12.02 13.07 32.14
N GLY A 247 -12.86 13.54 31.26
CA GLY A 247 -14.30 13.71 31.48
C GLY A 247 -15.14 12.58 30.90
N THR A 248 -16.43 12.70 31.08
CA THR A 248 -17.42 11.77 30.50
C THR A 248 -18.35 12.53 29.57
N GLU A 249 -18.59 11.94 28.38
CA GLU A 249 -19.61 12.37 27.44
C GLU A 249 -20.96 11.84 27.92
N LYS A 250 -21.95 12.70 28.10
CA LYS A 250 -23.33 12.27 28.30
C LYS A 250 -23.90 11.93 26.92
N GLU A 251 -24.34 10.70 26.69
CA GLU A 251 -25.18 10.36 25.55
C GLU A 251 -26.47 11.19 25.61
N LEU A 252 -26.55 12.21 24.77
CA LEU A 252 -27.77 13.03 24.62
C LEU A 252 -28.87 12.16 24.03
N SER A 253 -29.97 12.05 24.75
CA SER A 253 -31.19 11.44 24.21
C SER A 253 -31.75 12.34 23.11
N LYS A 254 -32.53 11.76 22.16
CA LYS A 254 -33.19 12.55 21.09
C LYS A 254 -34.03 13.71 21.66
N MET A 255 -34.42 13.65 22.92
CA MET A 255 -35.21 14.66 23.60
C MET A 255 -34.34 15.83 24.10
N ASP A 256 -33.10 15.56 24.51
CA ASP A 256 -32.15 16.58 24.99
C ASP A 256 -31.65 17.47 23.83
N ILE A 257 -31.51 16.87 22.63
CA ILE A 257 -31.16 17.59 21.38
C ILE A 257 -32.29 18.58 20.96
N ILE A 258 -33.53 18.22 21.20
CA ILE A 258 -34.68 19.08 20.88
C ILE A 258 -34.84 20.24 21.89
N MET A 259 -34.42 20.04 23.13
CA MET A 259 -34.54 21.05 24.20
C MET A 259 -33.36 22.04 24.29
N LYS A 260 -32.33 21.91 23.45
CA LYS A 260 -31.12 22.77 23.49
C LYS A 260 -30.51 22.88 24.90
N GLU A 261 -30.47 21.76 25.65
CA GLU A 261 -29.72 21.73 26.89
C GLU A 261 -28.20 21.75 26.57
N ASP A 262 -27.50 22.66 27.26
CA ASP A 262 -26.04 22.84 27.10
C ASP A 262 -25.33 21.51 27.36
N ASN A 263 -24.39 21.17 26.47
CA ASN A 263 -23.46 20.06 26.63
C ASN A 263 -22.67 20.26 27.92
N ASN A 264 -23.12 19.72 29.03
CA ASN A 264 -22.36 19.64 30.27
C ASN A 264 -21.30 18.54 30.12
N GLU A 265 -20.28 18.80 29.28
CA GLU A 265 -19.04 18.04 29.27
C GLU A 265 -18.32 18.26 30.60
N THR A 266 -18.07 17.20 31.34
CA THR A 266 -17.31 17.25 32.58
C THR A 266 -15.85 16.90 32.33
N GLY A 267 -14.92 17.60 32.96
CA GLY A 267 -13.48 17.34 32.81
C GLY A 267 -12.79 18.25 31.78
N ASP A 268 -11.54 18.00 31.50
CA ASP A 268 -10.70 18.81 30.62
C ASP A 268 -10.67 18.28 29.19
N TYR A 269 -10.90 16.98 29.00
CA TYR A 269 -11.01 16.34 27.68
C TYR A 269 -11.94 15.14 27.73
N VAL A 270 -12.52 14.79 26.59
CA VAL A 270 -13.37 13.62 26.40
C VAL A 270 -12.71 12.69 25.36
N ALA A 271 -12.63 11.39 25.67
CA ALA A 271 -12.07 10.37 24.78
C ALA A 271 -13.14 9.36 24.40
N ASN A 272 -13.34 9.18 23.09
CA ASN A 272 -14.23 8.17 22.52
C ASN A 272 -13.40 7.01 21.95
N GLU A 273 -13.40 5.88 22.66
CA GLU A 273 -12.62 4.70 22.28
C GLU A 273 -13.16 4.00 21.01
N LYS A 274 -14.48 4.13 20.71
CA LYS A 274 -15.08 3.53 19.52
C LYS A 274 -14.69 4.26 18.23
N GLU A 275 -14.60 5.58 18.32
CA GLU A 275 -14.26 6.45 17.19
C GLU A 275 -12.76 6.78 17.14
N LYS A 276 -12.01 6.34 18.15
CA LYS A 276 -10.57 6.62 18.33
C LYS A 276 -10.27 8.13 18.31
N THR A 277 -11.18 8.95 18.87
CA THR A 277 -11.06 10.41 18.93
C THR A 277 -10.90 10.91 20.36
N VAL A 278 -10.19 12.04 20.50
CA VAL A 278 -10.05 12.77 21.77
C VAL A 278 -10.25 14.25 21.51
N ASN A 279 -11.11 14.89 22.29
CA ASN A 279 -11.42 16.30 22.12
C ASN A 279 -11.24 17.04 23.44
N LEU A 280 -10.66 18.24 23.38
CA LEU A 280 -10.58 19.15 24.51
C LEU A 280 -11.95 19.79 24.79
N THR A 281 -12.29 19.94 26.05
CA THR A 281 -13.44 20.77 26.49
C THR A 281 -13.03 22.23 26.59
N GLU A 282 -14.00 23.15 26.74
CA GLU A 282 -13.68 24.56 27.00
C GLU A 282 -12.77 24.78 28.22
N GLN A 283 -12.93 23.94 29.27
CA GLN A 283 -12.08 24.00 30.44
C GLN A 283 -10.66 23.54 30.15
N GLY A 284 -10.53 22.51 29.28
CA GLY A 284 -9.25 22.01 28.79
C GLY A 284 -8.52 23.06 27.96
N ILE A 285 -9.22 23.69 27.01
CA ILE A 285 -8.65 24.75 26.16
C ILE A 285 -8.09 25.89 27.01
N LYS A 286 -8.84 26.40 27.97
CA LYS A 286 -8.37 27.46 28.86
C LYS A 286 -7.15 27.06 29.69
N LYS A 287 -6.97 25.77 30.03
CA LYS A 287 -5.76 25.28 30.71
C LYS A 287 -4.56 25.21 29.77
N VAL A 288 -4.77 24.79 28.52
CA VAL A 288 -3.73 24.78 27.49
C VAL A 288 -3.23 26.18 27.22
N GLU A 289 -4.13 27.14 26.98
CA GLU A 289 -3.81 28.54 26.75
C GLU A 289 -3.00 29.14 27.89
N ARG A 290 -3.38 28.88 29.17
CA ARG A 290 -2.63 29.33 30.33
C ARG A 290 -1.22 28.73 30.44
N PHE A 291 -1.09 27.45 30.10
CA PHE A 291 0.18 26.73 30.20
C PHE A 291 1.20 27.23 29.18
N PHE A 292 0.75 27.46 27.95
CA PHE A 292 1.60 27.93 26.85
C PHE A 292 1.61 29.46 26.71
N HIS A 293 0.90 30.19 27.59
CA HIS A 293 0.77 31.65 27.54
C HIS A 293 0.19 32.18 26.23
N LEU A 294 -0.84 31.50 25.68
CA LEU A 294 -1.53 31.86 24.45
C LEU A 294 -2.77 32.71 24.74
N GLU A 295 -3.11 33.61 23.82
CA GLU A 295 -4.36 34.36 23.89
C GLU A 295 -5.53 33.51 23.35
N ASN A 296 -5.32 32.74 22.25
CA ASN A 296 -6.32 31.88 21.66
C ASN A 296 -5.62 30.67 21.02
N LEU A 297 -6.00 29.45 21.42
CA LEU A 297 -5.46 28.22 20.90
C LEU A 297 -5.83 27.97 19.43
N ALA A 298 -6.94 28.54 18.95
CA ALA A 298 -7.43 28.34 17.59
C ALA A 298 -6.78 29.27 16.54
N ASP A 299 -5.88 30.14 16.94
CA ASP A 299 -5.18 31.02 16.02
C ASP A 299 -4.23 30.21 15.10
N PRO A 300 -4.08 30.59 13.83
CA PRO A 300 -3.22 29.89 12.88
C PRO A 300 -1.77 29.70 13.34
N GLU A 301 -1.23 30.65 14.10
CA GLU A 301 0.12 30.58 14.67
C GLU A 301 0.27 29.51 15.76
N ASN A 302 -0.84 29.07 16.38
CA ASN A 302 -0.86 28.11 17.49
C ASN A 302 -1.28 26.70 17.05
N LEU A 303 -1.51 26.46 15.78
CA LEU A 303 -1.95 25.16 15.24
C LEU A 303 -1.00 24.01 15.57
N GLU A 304 0.31 24.26 15.57
CA GLU A 304 1.32 23.26 15.94
C GLU A 304 1.17 22.84 17.40
N ILE A 305 0.97 23.78 18.31
CA ILE A 305 0.74 23.49 19.74
C ILE A 305 -0.56 22.71 19.94
N GLN A 306 -1.63 23.15 19.28
CA GLN A 306 -2.92 22.47 19.31
C GLN A 306 -2.81 21.02 18.83
N HIS A 307 -2.10 20.80 17.72
CA HIS A 307 -1.86 19.48 17.16
C HIS A 307 -1.06 18.59 18.14
N CYS A 308 0.05 19.07 18.66
CA CYS A 308 0.88 18.33 19.61
C CYS A 308 0.13 17.99 20.93
N VAL A 309 -0.72 18.89 21.42
CA VAL A 309 -1.56 18.63 22.62
C VAL A 309 -2.57 17.52 22.31
N ASN A 310 -3.23 17.56 21.15
CA ASN A 310 -4.19 16.54 20.74
C ASN A 310 -3.52 15.16 20.57
N LEU A 311 -2.32 15.11 20.01
CA LEU A 311 -1.53 13.87 19.88
C LEU A 311 -1.12 13.33 21.24
N SER A 312 -0.68 14.19 22.16
CA SER A 312 -0.33 13.77 23.51
C SER A 312 -1.55 13.25 24.29
N LEU A 313 -2.71 13.89 24.13
CA LEU A 313 -3.98 13.39 24.69
C LEU A 313 -4.35 12.02 24.09
N ARG A 314 -4.21 11.86 22.78
CA ARG A 314 -4.46 10.59 22.10
C ARG A 314 -3.50 9.49 22.56
N ALA A 315 -2.23 9.82 22.74
CA ALA A 315 -1.22 8.89 23.27
C ALA A 315 -1.57 8.42 24.68
N HIS A 316 -2.04 9.32 25.58
CA HIS A 316 -2.42 8.97 26.94
C HIS A 316 -3.76 8.24 27.04
N ALA A 317 -4.76 8.65 26.27
CA ALA A 317 -6.14 8.17 26.42
C ALA A 317 -6.44 6.89 25.62
N LEU A 318 -5.79 6.70 24.46
CA LEU A 318 -6.15 5.64 23.50
C LEU A 318 -5.03 4.64 23.20
N MET A 319 -3.76 4.97 23.52
CA MET A 319 -2.63 4.08 23.22
C MET A 319 -2.13 3.40 24.50
N HIS A 320 -2.07 2.07 24.50
CA HIS A 320 -1.77 1.25 25.68
C HIS A 320 -0.49 0.46 25.49
N LEU A 321 0.36 0.49 26.53
CA LEU A 321 1.56 -0.33 26.58
C LEU A 321 1.20 -1.83 26.54
N ASP A 322 2.03 -2.64 25.92
CA ASP A 322 1.86 -4.08 25.69
C ASP A 322 0.67 -4.48 24.80
N LYS A 323 -0.13 -3.54 24.33
CA LYS A 323 -1.23 -3.76 23.40
C LYS A 323 -0.95 -3.10 22.05
N ASP A 324 -0.79 -1.78 22.04
CA ASP A 324 -0.60 -0.99 20.83
C ASP A 324 0.90 -0.77 20.53
N TYR A 325 1.74 -0.76 21.56
CA TYR A 325 3.19 -0.63 21.46
C TYR A 325 3.90 -1.29 22.65
N VAL A 326 5.22 -1.52 22.50
CA VAL A 326 6.11 -1.97 23.58
C VAL A 326 7.32 -1.04 23.64
N VAL A 327 7.93 -0.92 24.83
CA VAL A 327 9.19 -0.20 25.02
C VAL A 327 10.32 -1.19 25.18
N LYS A 328 11.34 -1.11 24.31
CA LYS A 328 12.52 -1.94 24.35
C LYS A 328 13.75 -1.16 23.89
N ASP A 329 14.87 -1.34 24.59
CA ASP A 329 16.16 -0.71 24.27
C ASP A 329 16.05 0.82 24.10
N ASP A 330 15.30 1.49 25.00
CA ASP A 330 14.99 2.91 24.99
C ASP A 330 14.29 3.40 23.72
N GLN A 331 13.47 2.51 23.11
CA GLN A 331 12.69 2.80 21.90
C GLN A 331 11.26 2.28 22.04
N VAL A 332 10.31 3.06 21.51
CA VAL A 332 8.94 2.62 21.31
C VAL A 332 8.87 1.80 20.02
N LEU A 333 8.29 0.62 20.10
CA LEU A 333 8.08 -0.29 18.96
C LEU A 333 6.58 -0.57 18.83
N ILE A 334 6.05 -0.42 17.62
CA ILE A 334 4.63 -0.66 17.36
C ILE A 334 4.32 -2.15 17.48
N VAL A 335 3.16 -2.47 18.03
CA VAL A 335 2.56 -3.81 18.02
C VAL A 335 1.40 -3.78 17.03
N ASP A 336 1.42 -4.63 16.03
CA ASP A 336 0.33 -4.77 15.06
C ASP A 336 -0.94 -5.27 15.75
N GLU A 337 -2.03 -4.54 15.60
CA GLU A 337 -3.33 -4.83 16.25
C GLU A 337 -3.89 -6.20 15.82
N PHE A 338 -3.60 -6.65 14.57
CA PHE A 338 -4.13 -7.90 14.01
C PHE A 338 -3.23 -9.10 14.27
N THR A 339 -1.93 -8.90 14.25
CA THR A 339 -0.97 -10.01 14.37
C THR A 339 -0.32 -10.10 15.75
N GLY A 340 -0.42 -9.05 16.57
CA GLY A 340 0.27 -8.95 17.85
C GLY A 340 1.81 -8.92 17.73
N ARG A 341 2.32 -8.67 16.53
CA ARG A 341 3.76 -8.62 16.23
C ARG A 341 4.34 -7.27 16.56
N ILE A 342 5.57 -7.27 17.05
CA ILE A 342 6.38 -6.07 17.10
C ILE A 342 6.81 -5.73 15.66
N MET A 343 6.62 -4.49 15.27
CA MET A 343 7.01 -3.97 13.95
C MET A 343 8.24 -3.07 14.12
N PRO A 344 9.47 -3.61 14.01
CA PRO A 344 10.68 -2.80 14.08
C PRO A 344 10.76 -1.91 12.84
N GLY A 345 11.27 -0.68 13.02
CA GLY A 345 11.39 0.28 11.92
C GLY A 345 10.13 1.06 11.60
N ARG A 346 8.94 0.57 11.96
CA ARG A 346 7.68 1.32 11.78
C ARG A 346 7.48 2.34 12.88
N ARG A 347 6.90 3.48 12.52
CA ARG A 347 6.52 4.55 13.43
C ARG A 347 5.08 4.97 13.16
N TYR A 348 4.38 5.43 14.20
CA TYR A 348 3.09 6.10 14.00
C TYR A 348 3.33 7.42 13.28
N SER A 349 2.44 7.76 12.34
CA SER A 349 2.46 9.01 11.59
C SER A 349 2.11 10.23 12.45
N ASP A 350 2.30 11.39 11.87
CA ASP A 350 1.76 12.67 12.30
C ASP A 350 2.20 13.10 13.73
N GLY A 351 3.37 12.67 14.20
CA GLY A 351 3.87 13.00 15.52
C GLY A 351 3.33 12.13 16.68
N LEU A 352 2.40 11.18 16.41
CA LEU A 352 1.86 10.31 17.48
C LEU A 352 2.94 9.42 18.10
N HIS A 353 3.92 8.99 17.31
CA HIS A 353 5.03 8.18 17.84
C HIS A 353 5.88 8.98 18.82
N GLN A 354 6.16 10.24 18.51
CA GLN A 354 6.88 11.17 19.39
C GLN A 354 6.10 11.46 20.66
N ALA A 355 4.78 11.61 20.55
CA ALA A 355 3.93 11.77 21.73
C ALA A 355 3.95 10.53 22.65
N ILE A 356 4.04 9.32 22.08
CA ILE A 356 4.21 8.09 22.85
C ILE A 356 5.63 7.99 23.43
N GLU A 357 6.67 8.36 22.66
CA GLU A 357 8.05 8.41 23.16
C GLU A 357 8.15 9.39 24.36
N ALA A 358 7.51 10.55 24.30
CA ALA A 358 7.44 11.51 25.41
C ALA A 358 6.68 10.94 26.61
N LYS A 359 5.53 10.29 26.36
CA LYS A 359 4.72 9.62 27.39
C LYS A 359 5.49 8.57 28.18
N GLU A 360 6.30 7.76 27.50
CA GLU A 360 7.08 6.67 28.09
C GLU A 360 8.47 7.13 28.57
N HIS A 361 8.78 8.43 28.46
CA HIS A 361 10.05 9.03 28.86
C HIS A 361 11.30 8.40 28.21
N VAL A 362 11.13 7.89 26.99
CA VAL A 362 12.26 7.50 26.14
C VAL A 362 12.71 8.71 25.30
N LYS A 363 13.89 8.61 24.70
CA LYS A 363 14.42 9.71 23.88
C LYS A 363 13.49 9.98 22.71
N VAL A 364 12.86 11.17 22.69
CA VAL A 364 12.02 11.60 21.57
C VAL A 364 12.90 11.79 20.34
N LYS A 365 12.67 10.97 19.30
CA LYS A 365 13.37 11.10 18.02
C LYS A 365 12.70 12.20 17.19
N ARG A 366 13.44 12.75 16.23
CA ARG A 366 12.90 13.76 15.33
C ARG A 366 11.66 13.22 14.61
N GLU A 367 10.73 14.10 14.34
CA GLU A 367 9.53 13.79 13.56
C GLU A 367 9.93 13.28 12.16
N SER A 368 9.26 12.29 11.67
CA SER A 368 9.46 11.82 10.30
C SER A 368 8.57 12.63 9.37
N LYS A 369 9.18 13.28 8.39
CA LYS A 369 8.50 14.00 7.32
C LYS A 369 8.29 13.07 6.13
N THR A 370 7.17 13.15 5.47
CA THR A 370 6.92 12.43 4.22
C THR A 370 7.78 13.03 3.10
N LEU A 371 8.70 12.25 2.54
CA LEU A 371 9.57 12.68 1.45
C LEU A 371 8.94 12.37 0.09
N ALA A 372 8.33 11.21 -0.04
CA ALA A 372 7.65 10.78 -1.25
C ALA A 372 6.50 9.83 -0.90
N THR A 373 5.43 9.89 -1.66
CA THR A 373 4.26 9.03 -1.50
C THR A 373 3.61 8.72 -2.85
N ILE A 374 3.01 7.53 -2.96
CA ILE A 374 2.15 7.15 -4.09
C ILE A 374 1.16 6.07 -3.64
N THR A 375 -0.07 6.11 -4.12
CA THR A 375 -1.02 5.01 -3.93
C THR A 375 -0.72 3.86 -4.89
N PHE A 376 -1.06 2.61 -4.51
CA PHE A 376 -0.95 1.46 -5.42
C PHE A 376 -1.77 1.67 -6.69
N GLN A 377 -2.94 2.30 -6.56
CA GLN A 377 -3.81 2.60 -7.69
C GLN A 377 -3.09 3.45 -8.73
N ASN A 378 -2.49 4.56 -8.31
CA ASN A 378 -1.76 5.46 -9.21
C ASN A 378 -0.47 4.82 -9.73
N PHE A 379 0.25 4.05 -8.90
CA PHE A 379 1.45 3.35 -9.33
C PHE A 379 1.17 2.33 -10.45
N PHE A 380 0.22 1.41 -10.23
CA PHE A 380 -0.09 0.39 -11.25
C PHE A 380 -0.76 0.98 -12.50
N ASN A 381 -1.40 2.15 -12.39
CA ASN A 381 -1.95 2.85 -13.56
C ASN A 381 -0.86 3.49 -14.46
N LYS A 382 0.40 3.55 -14.00
CA LYS A 382 1.54 4.01 -14.83
C LYS A 382 2.06 2.98 -15.83
N TYR A 383 1.71 1.70 -15.67
CA TYR A 383 2.06 0.70 -16.66
C TYR A 383 1.27 0.91 -17.95
N ASP A 384 1.95 0.83 -19.10
CA ASP A 384 1.31 0.88 -20.42
C ASP A 384 0.25 -0.22 -20.55
N LYS A 385 0.56 -1.40 -20.01
CA LYS A 385 -0.32 -2.57 -20.01
C LYS A 385 -0.24 -3.27 -18.66
N LYS A 386 -1.36 -3.67 -18.12
CA LYS A 386 -1.44 -4.43 -16.88
C LYS A 386 -2.52 -5.49 -16.97
N CYS A 387 -2.30 -6.59 -16.26
CA CYS A 387 -3.28 -7.66 -16.09
C CYS A 387 -3.15 -8.28 -14.71
N GLY A 388 -4.09 -9.14 -14.36
CA GLY A 388 -4.06 -9.79 -13.07
C GLY A 388 -4.66 -11.18 -13.05
N MET A 389 -4.27 -11.99 -12.08
CA MET A 389 -4.82 -13.31 -11.87
C MET A 389 -5.09 -13.56 -10.38
N THR A 390 -6.20 -14.21 -10.08
CA THR A 390 -6.57 -14.63 -8.73
C THR A 390 -7.65 -15.69 -8.79
N GLY A 391 -7.99 -16.31 -7.67
CA GLY A 391 -9.12 -17.23 -7.55
C GLY A 391 -10.45 -16.56 -7.16
N THR A 392 -10.49 -15.26 -6.95
CA THR A 392 -11.60 -14.57 -6.24
C THR A 392 -11.79 -13.09 -6.62
N ALA A 393 -11.72 -12.73 -7.89
CA ALA A 393 -11.84 -11.33 -8.33
C ALA A 393 -13.28 -10.86 -8.61
N LEU A 394 -14.17 -11.78 -8.99
CA LEU A 394 -15.51 -11.45 -9.50
C LEU A 394 -16.37 -10.66 -8.51
N THR A 395 -16.13 -10.82 -7.22
CA THR A 395 -16.85 -10.06 -6.19
C THR A 395 -16.54 -8.57 -6.23
N GLU A 396 -15.34 -8.20 -6.70
CA GLU A 396 -14.81 -6.85 -6.77
C GLU A 396 -14.67 -6.34 -8.23
N GLU A 397 -15.32 -7.02 -9.21
CA GLU A 397 -15.25 -6.67 -10.63
C GLU A 397 -15.56 -5.18 -10.89
N LYS A 398 -16.51 -4.62 -10.15
CA LYS A 398 -16.88 -3.21 -10.28
C LYS A 398 -15.69 -2.30 -9.97
N GLU A 399 -14.97 -2.56 -8.88
CA GLU A 399 -13.84 -1.78 -8.46
C GLU A 399 -12.66 -1.91 -9.44
N PHE A 400 -12.35 -3.12 -9.89
CA PHE A 400 -11.31 -3.35 -10.90
C PHE A 400 -11.58 -2.60 -12.20
N ARG A 401 -12.83 -2.53 -12.61
CA ARG A 401 -13.22 -1.81 -13.83
C ARG A 401 -13.16 -0.29 -13.64
N GLU A 402 -13.67 0.24 -12.52
CA GLU A 402 -13.76 1.68 -12.27
C GLU A 402 -12.40 2.32 -11.96
N ILE A 403 -11.53 1.64 -11.24
CA ILE A 403 -10.24 2.17 -10.77
C ILE A 403 -9.09 1.81 -11.72
N TYR A 404 -9.04 0.54 -12.16
CA TYR A 404 -7.89 0.01 -12.92
C TYR A 404 -8.17 -0.19 -14.40
N GLY A 405 -9.42 -0.02 -14.85
CA GLY A 405 -9.82 -0.25 -16.22
C GLY A 405 -9.83 -1.73 -16.66
N MET A 406 -9.74 -2.66 -15.70
CA MET A 406 -9.68 -4.10 -15.97
C MET A 406 -11.01 -4.77 -15.65
N ASP A 407 -11.53 -5.58 -16.58
CA ASP A 407 -12.67 -6.45 -16.30
C ASP A 407 -12.21 -7.85 -15.87
N VAL A 408 -13.13 -8.60 -15.26
CA VAL A 408 -12.86 -9.94 -14.74
C VAL A 408 -13.51 -11.00 -15.62
N VAL A 409 -12.72 -11.99 -16.04
CA VAL A 409 -13.20 -13.14 -16.78
C VAL A 409 -12.99 -14.42 -15.98
N GLU A 410 -14.09 -15.06 -15.58
CA GLU A 410 -14.06 -16.36 -14.91
C GLU A 410 -13.75 -17.47 -15.94
N VAL A 411 -12.63 -18.17 -15.74
CA VAL A 411 -12.21 -19.29 -16.56
C VAL A 411 -12.70 -20.60 -15.91
N PRO A 412 -13.28 -21.52 -16.69
CA PRO A 412 -13.74 -22.79 -16.15
C PRO A 412 -12.56 -23.61 -15.60
N THR A 413 -12.85 -24.45 -14.61
CA THR A 413 -11.87 -25.38 -14.05
C THR A 413 -11.54 -26.49 -15.03
N ASN A 414 -10.30 -27.01 -15.01
CA ASN A 414 -9.85 -28.13 -15.83
C ASN A 414 -10.68 -29.40 -15.55
N LEU A 415 -10.91 -29.71 -14.27
CA LEU A 415 -11.77 -30.79 -13.83
C LEU A 415 -12.93 -30.26 -13.00
N PRO A 416 -14.12 -30.93 -13.01
CA PRO A 416 -15.25 -30.50 -12.19
C PRO A 416 -14.91 -30.48 -10.70
N VAL A 417 -15.35 -29.44 -9.99
CA VAL A 417 -15.17 -29.32 -8.53
C VAL A 417 -16.05 -30.34 -7.81
N LYS A 418 -15.42 -31.20 -6.99
CA LYS A 418 -16.10 -32.20 -6.17
C LYS A 418 -16.24 -31.79 -4.71
N ARG A 419 -15.67 -30.66 -4.30
CA ARG A 419 -15.73 -30.13 -2.92
C ARG A 419 -17.18 -29.89 -2.51
N ILE A 420 -17.50 -30.28 -1.28
CA ILE A 420 -18.78 -30.04 -0.64
C ILE A 420 -18.65 -28.83 0.31
N ASP A 421 -19.38 -27.77 0.00
CA ASP A 421 -19.43 -26.59 0.86
C ASP A 421 -20.68 -26.69 1.76
N HIS A 422 -20.46 -26.96 3.06
CA HIS A 422 -21.52 -27.09 4.04
C HIS A 422 -22.11 -25.73 4.43
N ASN A 423 -23.33 -25.71 4.91
CA ASN A 423 -23.94 -24.52 5.50
C ASN A 423 -23.19 -24.10 6.77
N ASP A 424 -23.22 -22.82 7.07
CA ASP A 424 -22.62 -22.27 8.29
C ASP A 424 -23.31 -22.84 9.54
N SER A 425 -22.49 -23.16 10.55
CA SER A 425 -22.94 -23.54 11.87
C SER A 425 -22.89 -22.33 12.80
N VAL A 426 -24.05 -21.84 13.22
CA VAL A 426 -24.14 -20.62 14.05
C VAL A 426 -24.46 -21.03 15.51
N TYR A 427 -23.72 -20.44 16.44
CA TYR A 427 -23.84 -20.63 17.87
C TYR A 427 -24.13 -19.32 18.60
N LYS A 428 -24.63 -19.39 19.79
CA LYS A 428 -24.93 -18.20 20.59
C LYS A 428 -23.65 -17.54 21.11
N THR A 429 -22.72 -18.34 21.65
CA THR A 429 -21.50 -17.85 22.30
C THR A 429 -20.24 -18.34 21.60
N LYS A 430 -19.14 -17.61 21.76
CA LYS A 430 -17.80 -18.03 21.27
C LYS A 430 -17.37 -19.36 21.86
N ARG A 431 -17.70 -19.61 23.16
CA ARG A 431 -17.34 -20.84 23.85
C ARG A 431 -18.04 -22.08 23.23
N GLU A 432 -19.33 -21.99 22.92
CA GLU A 432 -20.08 -23.08 22.27
C GLU A 432 -19.50 -23.37 20.88
N LYS A 433 -19.21 -22.31 20.11
CA LYS A 433 -18.57 -22.37 18.79
C LYS A 433 -17.24 -23.12 18.87
N LEU A 434 -16.35 -22.73 19.78
CA LEU A 434 -15.01 -23.35 19.92
C LEU A 434 -15.12 -24.84 20.32
N ASN A 435 -16.07 -25.20 21.21
CA ASN A 435 -16.28 -26.60 21.59
C ASN A 435 -16.72 -27.41 20.36
N ALA A 436 -17.65 -26.91 19.56
CA ALA A 436 -18.12 -27.59 18.36
C ALA A 436 -17.02 -27.74 17.30
N ILE A 437 -16.15 -26.73 17.14
CA ILE A 437 -14.97 -26.80 16.27
C ILE A 437 -14.01 -27.91 16.73
N VAL A 438 -13.69 -27.96 18.02
CA VAL A 438 -12.80 -28.99 18.59
C VAL A 438 -13.37 -30.38 18.36
N GLU A 439 -14.66 -30.61 18.59
CA GLU A 439 -15.31 -31.91 18.38
C GLU A 439 -15.31 -32.34 16.90
N ASP A 440 -15.52 -31.40 15.97
CA ASP A 440 -15.44 -31.66 14.53
C ASP A 440 -14.01 -32.00 14.08
N ILE A 441 -12.98 -31.31 14.63
CA ILE A 441 -11.57 -31.62 14.39
C ILE A 441 -11.23 -33.02 14.91
N VAL A 442 -11.64 -33.36 16.14
CA VAL A 442 -11.40 -34.70 16.74
C VAL A 442 -12.04 -35.79 15.88
N ALA A 443 -13.31 -35.65 15.52
CA ALA A 443 -14.00 -36.62 14.68
C ALA A 443 -13.37 -36.80 13.29
N SER A 444 -12.83 -35.77 12.71
CA SER A 444 -12.14 -35.82 11.41
C SER A 444 -10.75 -36.45 11.54
N HIS A 445 -10.01 -36.10 12.59
CA HIS A 445 -8.69 -36.68 12.89
C HIS A 445 -8.80 -38.19 13.17
N GLU A 446 -9.79 -38.64 13.94
CA GLU A 446 -10.06 -40.06 14.20
C GLU A 446 -10.36 -40.85 12.93
N LYS A 447 -10.98 -40.21 11.91
CA LYS A 447 -11.20 -40.80 10.59
C LYS A 447 -9.94 -40.80 9.71
N GLY A 448 -8.87 -40.12 10.14
CA GLY A 448 -7.67 -39.89 9.32
C GLY A 448 -7.82 -38.79 8.28
N GLN A 449 -8.92 -38.07 8.25
CA GLN A 449 -9.13 -36.95 7.33
C GLN A 449 -8.28 -35.73 7.76
N PRO A 450 -7.45 -35.15 6.87
CA PRO A 450 -6.68 -33.95 7.20
C PRO A 450 -7.60 -32.75 7.35
N VAL A 451 -7.28 -31.86 8.32
CA VAL A 451 -8.05 -30.67 8.64
C VAL A 451 -7.17 -29.43 8.61
N LEU A 452 -7.58 -28.43 7.85
CA LEU A 452 -7.01 -27.08 7.88
C LEU A 452 -8.02 -26.13 8.53
N VAL A 453 -7.62 -25.53 9.64
CA VAL A 453 -8.45 -24.58 10.39
C VAL A 453 -7.99 -23.16 10.10
N GLY A 454 -8.87 -22.34 9.54
CA GLY A 454 -8.64 -20.92 9.31
C GLY A 454 -9.10 -20.08 10.50
N THR A 455 -8.21 -19.25 11.07
CA THR A 455 -8.51 -18.30 12.13
C THR A 455 -8.25 -16.87 11.66
N ILE A 456 -8.97 -15.89 12.24
CA ILE A 456 -8.77 -14.47 11.88
C ILE A 456 -7.59 -13.88 12.64
N THR A 457 -7.44 -14.19 13.94
CA THR A 457 -6.42 -13.62 14.81
C THR A 457 -5.45 -14.69 15.33
N ILE A 458 -4.28 -14.25 15.75
CA ILE A 458 -3.29 -15.13 16.40
C ILE A 458 -3.84 -15.63 17.74
N ASP A 459 -4.50 -14.77 18.50
CA ASP A 459 -5.09 -15.14 19.79
C ASP A 459 -6.10 -16.29 19.64
N ALA A 460 -6.98 -16.22 18.62
CA ALA A 460 -7.91 -17.29 18.32
C ALA A 460 -7.20 -18.60 17.95
N SER A 461 -6.07 -18.52 17.22
CA SER A 461 -5.26 -19.70 16.86
C SER A 461 -4.56 -20.30 18.08
N GLU A 462 -4.06 -19.47 19.00
CA GLU A 462 -3.43 -19.92 20.25
C GLU A 462 -4.46 -20.53 21.22
N GLU A 463 -5.63 -19.92 21.36
CA GLU A 463 -6.72 -20.46 22.19
C GLU A 463 -7.17 -21.85 21.67
N LEU A 464 -7.39 -21.97 20.36
CA LEU A 464 -7.75 -23.25 19.75
C LEU A 464 -6.64 -24.28 19.92
N SER A 465 -5.37 -23.89 19.75
CA SER A 465 -4.21 -24.76 19.99
C SER A 465 -4.17 -25.28 21.42
N GLN A 466 -4.45 -24.44 22.43
CA GLN A 466 -4.50 -24.88 23.83
C GLN A 466 -5.62 -25.90 24.07
N LEU A 467 -6.80 -25.72 23.45
CA LEU A 467 -7.92 -26.65 23.54
C LEU A 467 -7.58 -28.01 22.91
N LEU A 468 -6.97 -28.02 21.73
CA LEU A 468 -6.54 -29.25 21.05
C LEU A 468 -5.43 -29.96 21.84
N LYS A 469 -4.48 -29.27 22.45
CA LYS A 469 -3.47 -29.84 23.35
C LYS A 469 -4.12 -30.54 24.56
N LYS A 470 -5.14 -29.95 25.16
CA LYS A 470 -5.90 -30.55 26.28
C LYS A 470 -6.62 -31.83 25.85
N ARG A 471 -7.03 -31.95 24.57
CA ARG A 471 -7.66 -33.16 23.99
C ARG A 471 -6.63 -34.17 23.46
N GLY A 472 -5.34 -33.86 23.49
CA GLY A 472 -4.27 -34.75 23.03
C GLY A 472 -4.13 -34.85 21.52
N ILE A 473 -4.69 -33.92 20.74
CA ILE A 473 -4.62 -33.89 19.28
C ILE A 473 -3.31 -33.26 18.84
N PRO A 474 -2.43 -33.97 18.11
CA PRO A 474 -1.22 -33.43 17.52
C PRO A 474 -1.62 -32.44 16.42
N HIS A 475 -1.06 -31.24 16.45
CA HIS A 475 -1.36 -30.22 15.45
C HIS A 475 -0.19 -29.26 15.23
N LYS A 476 -0.16 -28.62 14.07
CA LYS A 476 0.79 -27.56 13.71
C LYS A 476 0.05 -26.22 13.70
N VAL A 477 0.72 -25.15 14.17
CA VAL A 477 0.16 -23.78 14.15
C VAL A 477 1.04 -22.94 13.24
N LEU A 478 0.42 -22.37 12.22
CA LEU A 478 1.02 -21.45 11.28
C LEU A 478 0.71 -20.02 11.70
N ASN A 479 1.73 -19.37 12.24
CA ASN A 479 1.70 -17.93 12.47
C ASN A 479 2.59 -17.30 11.42
N ALA A 480 2.19 -16.17 10.88
CA ALA A 480 2.98 -15.39 9.93
C ALA A 480 4.41 -14.99 10.41
N LYS A 481 5.00 -15.73 11.34
CA LYS A 481 6.34 -15.47 11.93
C LYS A 481 7.50 -16.07 11.12
N PHE A 482 7.24 -17.03 10.21
CA PHE A 482 8.30 -17.77 9.51
C PHE A 482 7.84 -18.20 8.12
N HIS A 483 8.07 -17.38 7.10
CA HIS A 483 7.61 -17.67 5.73
C HIS A 483 8.21 -18.94 5.12
N GLU A 484 9.47 -19.26 5.37
CA GLU A 484 10.11 -20.46 4.82
C GLU A 484 9.59 -21.75 5.49
N LEU A 485 9.47 -21.76 6.81
CA LEU A 485 8.87 -22.88 7.56
C LEU A 485 7.37 -23.03 7.26
N GLU A 486 6.72 -21.97 6.86
CA GLU A 486 5.31 -21.91 6.50
C GLU A 486 5.03 -22.80 5.27
N ALA A 487 5.86 -22.72 4.25
CA ALA A 487 5.71 -23.52 3.04
C ALA A 487 5.83 -25.03 3.32
N GLU A 488 6.79 -25.42 4.18
CA GLU A 488 6.97 -26.83 4.59
C GLU A 488 5.77 -27.36 5.40
N ILE A 489 5.29 -26.55 6.36
CA ILE A 489 4.17 -26.95 7.21
C ILE A 489 2.88 -27.08 6.39
N ILE A 490 2.68 -26.22 5.38
CA ILE A 490 1.53 -26.30 4.49
C ILE A 490 1.61 -27.49 3.54
N ALA A 491 2.79 -27.81 3.04
CA ALA A 491 2.98 -29.02 2.23
C ALA A 491 2.55 -30.29 3.00
N ASP A 492 2.79 -30.34 4.31
CA ASP A 492 2.36 -31.46 5.17
C ASP A 492 0.88 -31.42 5.58
N ALA A 493 0.20 -30.30 5.39
CA ALA A 493 -1.22 -30.14 5.82
C ALA A 493 -2.20 -31.09 5.11
N GLY A 494 -1.80 -31.67 3.96
CA GLY A 494 -2.58 -32.66 3.21
C GLY A 494 -2.35 -34.12 3.59
N GLN A 495 -1.50 -34.41 4.60
CA GLN A 495 -1.19 -35.79 4.99
C GLN A 495 -2.29 -36.39 5.87
N ILE A 496 -2.39 -37.73 5.92
CA ILE A 496 -3.40 -38.45 6.69
C ILE A 496 -3.40 -37.99 8.14
N GLY A 497 -4.56 -37.59 8.66
CA GLY A 497 -4.76 -37.17 10.05
C GLY A 497 -4.05 -35.87 10.45
N ALA A 498 -3.46 -35.13 9.50
CA ALA A 498 -2.83 -33.84 9.79
C ALA A 498 -3.86 -32.81 10.27
N VAL A 499 -3.54 -32.08 11.35
CA VAL A 499 -4.33 -30.94 11.82
C VAL A 499 -3.45 -29.70 11.78
N THR A 500 -3.84 -28.71 10.99
CA THR A 500 -3.10 -27.47 10.82
C THR A 500 -4.01 -26.28 11.12
N ILE A 501 -3.58 -25.41 12.03
CA ILE A 501 -4.23 -24.14 12.33
C ILE A 501 -3.46 -23.06 11.61
N ALA A 502 -4.11 -22.27 10.76
CA ALA A 502 -3.48 -21.19 10.00
C ALA A 502 -4.25 -19.89 10.15
N THR A 503 -3.56 -18.76 10.28
CA THR A 503 -4.18 -17.45 10.08
C THR A 503 -4.38 -17.20 8.59
N ASN A 504 -5.29 -16.29 8.22
CA ASN A 504 -5.74 -16.08 6.83
C ASN A 504 -4.64 -15.90 5.79
N MET A 505 -3.60 -15.17 6.16
CA MET A 505 -2.50 -14.83 5.26
C MET A 505 -1.46 -15.96 5.16
N ALA A 506 -1.48 -16.92 6.11
CA ALA A 506 -0.49 -17.98 6.17
C ALA A 506 -0.68 -18.99 5.05
N GLY A 507 0.38 -19.29 4.31
CA GLY A 507 0.42 -20.27 3.21
C GLY A 507 -0.28 -19.84 1.92
N ARG A 508 -0.51 -18.56 1.72
CA ARG A 508 -1.01 -18.02 0.45
C ARG A 508 0.05 -18.26 -0.66
N GLY A 509 -0.41 -18.65 -1.85
CA GLY A 509 0.48 -19.00 -2.96
C GLY A 509 1.16 -20.37 -2.85
N THR A 510 0.95 -21.12 -1.74
CA THR A 510 1.49 -22.47 -1.57
C THR A 510 0.40 -23.53 -1.80
N ASP A 511 0.72 -24.56 -2.59
CA ASP A 511 -0.21 -25.65 -2.90
C ASP A 511 -0.18 -26.74 -1.83
N ILE A 512 -1.37 -27.25 -1.43
CA ILE A 512 -1.51 -28.36 -0.50
C ILE A 512 -1.75 -29.63 -1.32
N LYS A 513 -0.77 -30.52 -1.33
CA LYS A 513 -0.87 -31.81 -2.00
C LYS A 513 -1.46 -32.84 -1.03
N LEU A 514 -2.45 -33.61 -1.50
CA LEU A 514 -3.03 -34.67 -0.70
C LEU A 514 -2.09 -35.88 -0.65
N GLY A 515 -1.93 -36.46 0.54
CA GLY A 515 -1.21 -37.71 0.72
C GLY A 515 -1.94 -38.92 0.12
N GLU A 516 -1.23 -40.04 0.00
CA GLU A 516 -1.84 -41.29 -0.49
C GLU A 516 -3.02 -41.74 0.40
N GLY A 517 -4.14 -42.09 -0.21
CA GLY A 517 -5.34 -42.56 0.48
C GLY A 517 -6.25 -41.46 1.05
N VAL A 518 -5.80 -40.18 1.08
CA VAL A 518 -6.60 -39.07 1.62
C VAL A 518 -7.84 -38.79 0.77
N THR A 519 -7.77 -39.03 -0.53
CA THR A 519 -8.93 -38.86 -1.43
C THR A 519 -10.08 -39.80 -1.07
N GLU A 520 -9.77 -41.01 -0.59
CA GLU A 520 -10.78 -41.99 -0.16
C GLU A 520 -11.42 -41.60 1.18
N LEU A 521 -10.71 -40.81 2.00
CA LEU A 521 -11.21 -40.29 3.27
C LEU A 521 -12.02 -38.99 3.13
N GLY A 522 -12.27 -38.52 1.88
CA GLY A 522 -13.04 -37.33 1.58
C GLY A 522 -12.19 -36.08 1.31
N GLY A 523 -10.87 -36.21 1.21
CA GLY A 523 -9.93 -35.13 0.93
C GLY A 523 -9.72 -34.18 2.10
N LEU A 524 -9.18 -33.00 1.81
CA LEU A 524 -8.89 -31.97 2.82
C LEU A 524 -10.18 -31.33 3.31
N LYS A 525 -10.34 -31.25 4.64
CA LYS A 525 -11.43 -30.52 5.29
C LYS A 525 -10.99 -29.13 5.73
N ILE A 526 -11.74 -28.12 5.34
CA ILE A 526 -11.55 -26.73 5.74
C ILE A 526 -12.54 -26.38 6.83
N ILE A 527 -12.05 -25.84 7.95
CA ILE A 527 -12.85 -25.30 9.03
C ILE A 527 -12.52 -23.81 9.17
N GLY A 528 -13.48 -22.94 8.90
CA GLY A 528 -13.39 -21.52 9.22
C GLY A 528 -13.94 -21.25 10.63
N THR A 529 -13.14 -20.63 11.51
CA THR A 529 -13.58 -20.34 12.87
C THR A 529 -14.49 -19.13 12.96
N GLU A 530 -14.50 -18.28 11.93
CA GLU A 530 -15.34 -17.08 11.78
C GLU A 530 -15.51 -16.76 10.30
N ARG A 531 -16.46 -15.87 9.98
CA ARG A 531 -16.53 -15.24 8.66
C ARG A 531 -15.67 -13.99 8.65
N HIS A 532 -14.91 -13.82 7.57
CA HIS A 532 -14.07 -12.66 7.36
C HIS A 532 -14.87 -11.43 6.95
N GLU A 533 -14.23 -10.28 6.97
CA GLU A 533 -14.79 -9.00 6.49
C GLU A 533 -15.23 -9.06 5.02
N SER A 534 -14.57 -9.88 4.20
CA SER A 534 -14.86 -10.05 2.78
C SER A 534 -15.19 -11.49 2.43
N ARG A 535 -16.23 -11.68 1.60
CA ARG A 535 -16.62 -12.98 1.03
C ARG A 535 -15.49 -13.59 0.22
N ARG A 536 -14.66 -12.77 -0.36
CA ARG A 536 -13.50 -13.14 -1.16
C ARG A 536 -12.49 -13.96 -0.32
N ILE A 537 -12.16 -13.49 0.88
CA ILE A 537 -11.24 -14.17 1.80
C ILE A 537 -11.83 -15.53 2.23
N ASP A 538 -13.13 -15.61 2.49
CA ASP A 538 -13.81 -16.87 2.78
C ASP A 538 -13.68 -17.87 1.61
N ASN A 539 -13.83 -17.38 0.37
CA ASN A 539 -13.68 -18.20 -0.84
C ASN A 539 -12.23 -18.65 -1.06
N GLN A 540 -11.25 -17.83 -0.73
CA GLN A 540 -9.82 -18.22 -0.76
C GLN A 540 -9.53 -19.34 0.24
N LEU A 541 -10.09 -19.26 1.45
CA LEU A 541 -9.96 -20.30 2.46
C LEU A 541 -10.61 -21.61 1.97
N ARG A 542 -11.84 -21.56 1.46
CA ARG A 542 -12.51 -22.73 0.85
C ARG A 542 -11.71 -23.31 -0.30
N GLY A 543 -11.11 -22.46 -1.14
CA GLY A 543 -10.34 -22.83 -2.31
C GLY A 543 -9.04 -23.60 -2.00
N ARG A 544 -8.67 -23.74 -0.73
CA ARG A 544 -7.54 -24.59 -0.34
C ARG A 544 -7.86 -26.09 -0.42
N ALA A 545 -9.14 -26.48 -0.47
CA ALA A 545 -9.59 -27.86 -0.67
C ALA A 545 -10.33 -28.03 -2.00
N GLY A 546 -10.42 -29.27 -2.49
CA GLY A 546 -11.13 -29.64 -3.73
C GLY A 546 -10.46 -29.10 -4.99
N ARG A 547 -9.13 -29.21 -5.09
CA ARG A 547 -8.32 -28.77 -6.22
C ARG A 547 -8.22 -29.85 -7.28
N GLN A 548 -8.15 -29.49 -8.56
CA GLN A 548 -7.96 -30.41 -9.70
C GLN A 548 -8.85 -31.65 -9.66
N GLY A 549 -10.12 -31.46 -9.24
CA GLY A 549 -11.11 -32.55 -9.18
C GLY A 549 -11.00 -33.47 -7.95
N ASP A 550 -10.14 -33.14 -6.99
CA ASP A 550 -10.06 -33.83 -5.69
C ASP A 550 -11.34 -33.61 -4.87
N PRO A 551 -11.73 -34.58 -4.04
CA PRO A 551 -12.75 -34.34 -3.04
C PRO A 551 -12.26 -33.37 -1.96
N GLY A 552 -13.17 -32.80 -1.20
CA GLY A 552 -12.89 -31.93 -0.09
C GLY A 552 -14.16 -31.42 0.56
N GLU A 553 -14.03 -30.83 1.72
CA GLU A 553 -15.15 -30.26 2.47
C GLU A 553 -14.80 -28.89 3.01
N SER A 554 -15.78 -27.98 3.12
CA SER A 554 -15.62 -26.73 3.82
C SER A 554 -16.79 -26.44 4.74
N LYS A 555 -16.52 -25.93 5.95
CA LYS A 555 -17.54 -25.55 6.92
C LYS A 555 -17.09 -24.35 7.75
N PHE A 556 -17.98 -23.37 7.94
CA PHE A 556 -17.73 -22.23 8.79
C PHE A 556 -18.53 -22.30 10.07
N TYR A 557 -17.90 -21.92 11.16
CA TYR A 557 -18.48 -21.84 12.51
C TYR A 557 -18.54 -20.38 12.93
N ILE A 558 -19.71 -19.94 13.34
CA ILE A 558 -19.98 -18.53 13.62
C ILE A 558 -20.61 -18.39 15.00
N SER A 559 -20.26 -17.34 15.74
CA SER A 559 -20.94 -16.95 16.97
C SER A 559 -21.65 -15.60 16.76
N LEU A 560 -22.75 -15.41 17.50
CA LEU A 560 -23.38 -14.09 17.57
C LEU A 560 -22.49 -13.04 18.26
N GLU A 561 -21.48 -13.49 19.02
CA GLU A 561 -20.48 -12.64 19.68
C GLU A 561 -19.28 -12.30 18.78
N ASP A 562 -19.19 -12.87 17.57
CA ASP A 562 -18.11 -12.56 16.63
C ASP A 562 -18.24 -11.09 16.16
N ASP A 563 -17.12 -10.44 15.90
CA ASP A 563 -17.07 -9.02 15.59
C ASP A 563 -17.91 -8.62 14.37
N LEU A 564 -17.93 -9.45 13.34
CA LEU A 564 -18.79 -9.26 12.18
C LEU A 564 -20.28 -9.13 12.58
N MET A 565 -20.73 -10.02 13.48
CA MET A 565 -22.12 -10.05 13.96
C MET A 565 -22.40 -8.93 14.96
N ARG A 566 -21.44 -8.62 15.83
CA ARG A 566 -21.56 -7.57 16.86
C ARG A 566 -21.62 -6.17 16.25
N LEU A 567 -20.78 -5.86 15.27
CA LEU A 567 -20.64 -4.54 14.68
C LEU A 567 -21.66 -4.27 13.56
N PHE A 568 -21.95 -5.29 12.74
CA PHE A 568 -22.75 -5.13 11.52
C PHE A 568 -24.02 -5.99 11.50
N GLY A 569 -24.21 -6.85 12.51
CA GLY A 569 -25.44 -7.62 12.68
C GLY A 569 -26.62 -6.72 13.07
N SER A 570 -27.83 -7.09 12.64
CA SER A 570 -29.04 -6.38 13.02
C SER A 570 -29.35 -6.60 14.50
N GLN A 571 -29.49 -5.54 15.29
CA GLN A 571 -29.89 -5.59 16.69
C GLN A 571 -31.21 -6.37 16.88
N ASN A 572 -32.16 -6.23 15.95
CA ASN A 572 -33.42 -6.96 15.96
C ASN A 572 -33.22 -8.47 15.85
N LEU A 573 -32.19 -8.90 15.09
CA LEU A 573 -31.88 -10.33 14.94
C LEU A 573 -31.28 -10.90 16.21
N MET A 574 -30.40 -10.14 16.87
CA MET A 574 -29.81 -10.49 18.17
C MET A 574 -30.89 -10.59 19.27
N GLN A 575 -31.82 -9.63 19.33
CA GLN A 575 -32.93 -9.64 20.26
C GLN A 575 -33.89 -10.81 20.02
N MET A 576 -34.20 -11.12 18.76
CA MET A 576 -35.03 -12.25 18.37
C MET A 576 -34.44 -13.60 18.85
N PHE A 577 -33.11 -13.79 18.66
CA PHE A 577 -32.45 -15.02 19.12
C PHE A 577 -32.34 -15.11 20.64
N ASN A 578 -32.13 -13.99 21.33
CA ASN A 578 -32.13 -13.95 22.78
C ASN A 578 -33.53 -14.27 23.35
N SER A 579 -34.61 -13.92 22.63
CA SER A 579 -36.00 -14.20 23.07
C SER A 579 -36.50 -15.63 22.78
N LEU A 580 -35.81 -16.35 21.87
CA LEU A 580 -36.20 -17.73 21.49
C LEU A 580 -35.85 -18.81 22.53
N GLY A 581 -35.14 -18.45 23.62
CA GLY A 581 -34.87 -19.34 24.75
C GLY A 581 -34.16 -20.66 24.41
N MET A 582 -33.29 -20.67 23.41
CA MET A 582 -32.60 -21.87 22.93
C MET A 582 -31.65 -22.44 23.98
N PRO A 583 -31.61 -23.78 24.15
CA PRO A 583 -30.65 -24.45 25.02
C PRO A 583 -29.18 -24.13 24.63
N GLU A 584 -28.29 -24.14 25.61
CA GLU A 584 -26.86 -24.04 25.36
C GLU A 584 -26.37 -25.24 24.52
N GLY A 585 -25.53 -24.96 23.49
CA GLY A 585 -24.91 -25.96 22.63
C GLY A 585 -25.70 -26.35 21.38
N GLU A 586 -26.90 -25.86 21.18
CA GLU A 586 -27.66 -26.16 19.95
C GLU A 586 -27.21 -25.27 18.78
N GLN A 587 -27.00 -25.93 17.62
CA GLN A 587 -26.70 -25.27 16.37
C GLN A 587 -27.95 -24.56 15.83
N ILE A 588 -27.81 -23.27 15.55
CA ILE A 588 -28.86 -22.47 14.95
C ILE A 588 -28.80 -22.65 13.42
N GLN A 589 -29.74 -23.37 12.85
CA GLN A 589 -29.85 -23.53 11.40
C GLN A 589 -31.04 -22.71 10.87
N HIS A 590 -30.76 -21.50 10.39
CA HIS A 590 -31.80 -20.68 9.76
C HIS A 590 -31.29 -19.94 8.52
N LYS A 591 -31.99 -20.13 7.38
CA LYS A 591 -31.62 -19.47 6.10
C LYS A 591 -31.55 -17.95 6.17
N MET A 592 -32.25 -17.33 7.14
CA MET A 592 -32.19 -15.86 7.35
C MET A 592 -30.84 -15.41 7.92
N LEU A 593 -30.17 -16.25 8.73
CA LEU A 593 -28.83 -15.93 9.28
C LEU A 593 -27.79 -15.84 8.19
N ASN A 594 -27.72 -16.83 7.29
CA ASN A 594 -26.77 -16.79 6.19
C ASN A 594 -26.94 -15.52 5.32
N LYS A 595 -28.22 -15.11 5.09
CA LYS A 595 -28.48 -13.86 4.38
C LYS A 595 -28.10 -12.60 5.18
N ALA A 596 -28.21 -12.65 6.50
CA ALA A 596 -27.84 -11.53 7.36
C ALA A 596 -26.30 -11.37 7.40
N ILE A 597 -25.57 -12.47 7.50
CA ILE A 597 -24.11 -12.51 7.44
C ILE A 597 -23.62 -11.96 6.09
N GLU A 598 -24.19 -12.45 4.98
CA GLU A 598 -23.85 -11.96 3.64
C GLU A 598 -24.11 -10.45 3.47
N ARG A 599 -25.21 -9.95 4.06
CA ARG A 599 -25.49 -8.50 4.04
C ARG A 599 -24.49 -7.70 4.87
N ALA A 600 -24.09 -8.25 6.04
CA ALA A 600 -23.06 -7.63 6.87
C ALA A 600 -21.73 -7.54 6.12
N GLN A 601 -21.26 -8.62 5.49
CA GLN A 601 -20.07 -8.63 4.67
C GLN A 601 -20.15 -7.61 3.51
N LYS A 602 -21.27 -7.61 2.76
CA LYS A 602 -21.49 -6.62 1.67
C LYS A 602 -21.42 -5.17 2.16
N LYS A 603 -21.90 -4.90 3.37
CA LYS A 603 -21.84 -3.56 3.96
C LYS A 603 -20.41 -3.15 4.26
N ILE A 604 -19.60 -4.06 4.80
CA ILE A 604 -18.18 -3.83 5.07
C ILE A 604 -17.43 -3.65 3.76
N GLU A 605 -17.63 -4.55 2.78
CA GLU A 605 -17.03 -4.46 1.45
C GLU A 605 -17.31 -3.09 0.81
N SER A 606 -18.56 -2.62 0.88
CA SER A 606 -18.96 -1.30 0.36
C SER A 606 -18.32 -0.14 1.13
N ASN A 607 -18.18 -0.25 2.45
CA ASN A 607 -17.51 0.76 3.26
C ASN A 607 -16.01 0.84 2.94
N ASN A 608 -15.35 -0.31 2.85
CA ASN A 608 -13.94 -0.40 2.49
C ASN A 608 -13.67 0.13 1.08
N TYR A 609 -14.57 -0.17 0.13
CA TYR A 609 -14.52 0.44 -1.21
C TYR A 609 -14.61 1.96 -1.14
N GLY A 610 -15.54 2.51 -0.32
CA GLY A 610 -15.66 3.95 -0.10
C GLY A 610 -14.37 4.58 0.42
N ILE A 611 -13.70 3.94 1.38
CA ILE A 611 -12.41 4.40 1.93
C ILE A 611 -11.33 4.43 0.83
N ARG A 612 -11.20 3.35 0.04
CA ARG A 612 -10.21 3.29 -1.05
C ARG A 612 -10.49 4.31 -2.15
N LYS A 613 -11.78 4.52 -2.47
CA LYS A 613 -12.19 5.52 -3.45
C LYS A 613 -11.85 6.93 -2.99
N ASN A 614 -12.17 7.28 -1.74
CA ASN A 614 -11.81 8.58 -1.17
C ASN A 614 -10.29 8.79 -1.17
N LEU A 615 -9.51 7.77 -0.77
CA LEU A 615 -8.05 7.85 -0.82
C LEU A 615 -7.55 8.16 -2.23
N LEU A 616 -8.10 7.49 -3.23
CA LEU A 616 -7.75 7.72 -4.63
C LEU A 616 -8.14 9.12 -5.10
N GLU A 617 -9.34 9.61 -4.76
CA GLU A 617 -9.83 10.93 -5.17
C GLU A 617 -8.92 12.06 -4.64
N TYR A 618 -8.41 11.94 -3.42
CA TYR A 618 -7.43 12.88 -2.86
C TYR A 618 -6.04 12.70 -3.51
N ASP A 619 -5.56 11.46 -3.65
CA ASP A 619 -4.23 11.22 -4.22
C ASP A 619 -4.17 11.50 -5.73
N GLN A 620 -5.31 11.49 -6.44
CA GLN A 620 -5.37 11.88 -7.85
C GLN A 620 -4.85 13.31 -8.06
N ILE A 621 -5.21 14.22 -7.15
CA ILE A 621 -4.76 15.62 -7.20
C ILE A 621 -3.25 15.69 -6.99
N ASN A 622 -2.75 15.00 -5.97
CA ASN A 622 -1.32 14.92 -5.72
C ASN A 622 -0.57 14.24 -6.86
N ASN A 623 -1.19 13.25 -7.53
CA ASN A 623 -0.58 12.55 -8.65
C ASN A 623 -0.42 13.44 -9.88
N GLU A 624 -1.41 14.28 -10.20
CA GLU A 624 -1.32 15.25 -11.30
C GLU A 624 -0.15 16.21 -11.07
N GLN A 625 0.02 16.72 -9.86
CA GLN A 625 1.14 17.58 -9.48
C GLN A 625 2.48 16.84 -9.50
N ARG A 626 2.51 15.61 -9.00
CA ARG A 626 3.70 14.73 -8.99
C ARG A 626 4.21 14.46 -10.39
N GLU A 627 3.32 14.19 -11.34
CA GLU A 627 3.71 13.94 -12.74
C GLU A 627 4.39 15.13 -13.37
N ILE A 628 3.94 16.35 -13.08
CA ILE A 628 4.57 17.59 -13.58
C ILE A 628 5.99 17.71 -13.01
N ILE A 629 6.13 17.64 -11.68
CA ILE A 629 7.43 17.80 -11.01
C ILE A 629 8.41 16.69 -11.41
N TYR A 630 7.97 15.45 -11.48
CA TYR A 630 8.83 14.32 -11.85
C TYR A 630 9.26 14.37 -13.32
N ALA A 631 8.40 14.86 -14.22
CA ALA A 631 8.75 15.08 -15.62
C ALA A 631 9.80 16.18 -15.80
N GLU A 632 9.66 17.30 -15.08
CA GLU A 632 10.68 18.36 -15.08
C GLU A 632 12.00 17.88 -14.51
N ARG A 633 11.93 17.17 -13.38
CA ARG A 633 13.10 16.58 -12.74
C ARG A 633 13.82 15.58 -13.64
N ARG A 634 13.07 14.78 -14.42
CA ARG A 634 13.62 13.82 -15.37
C ARG A 634 14.42 14.49 -16.49
N LYS A 635 13.96 15.62 -17.02
CA LYS A 635 14.70 16.41 -18.03
C LYS A 635 16.07 16.81 -17.50
N VAL A 636 16.12 17.28 -16.25
CA VAL A 636 17.39 17.69 -15.61
C VAL A 636 18.33 16.49 -15.41
N LEU A 637 17.81 15.32 -15.04
CA LEU A 637 18.59 14.08 -14.89
C LEU A 637 19.09 13.54 -16.24
N ASP A 638 18.27 13.67 -17.30
CA ASP A 638 18.65 13.24 -18.64
C ASP A 638 19.75 14.12 -19.28
N GLY A 639 20.08 15.24 -18.62
CA GLY A 639 21.18 16.12 -19.01
C GLY A 639 20.77 17.19 -20.03
N ASP A 640 19.47 17.50 -20.14
CA ASP A 640 18.98 18.57 -21.00
C ASP A 640 19.66 19.90 -20.64
N ASP A 641 19.86 20.75 -21.65
CA ASP A 641 20.33 22.10 -21.43
C ASP A 641 19.20 22.94 -20.82
N MET A 642 19.42 23.38 -19.58
CA MET A 642 18.41 24.13 -18.81
C MET A 642 18.50 25.67 -19.05
N ARG A 643 19.44 26.15 -19.88
CA ARG A 643 19.65 27.57 -20.10
C ARG A 643 18.40 28.32 -20.53
N ASP A 644 17.68 27.79 -21.52
CA ASP A 644 16.46 28.43 -22.02
C ASP A 644 15.36 28.45 -20.97
N THR A 645 15.26 27.40 -20.14
CA THR A 645 14.33 27.35 -19.01
C THR A 645 14.67 28.41 -17.95
N ILE A 646 15.94 28.59 -17.64
CA ILE A 646 16.40 29.60 -16.67
C ILE A 646 16.14 31.02 -17.21
N ILE A 647 16.40 31.26 -18.48
CA ILE A 647 16.09 32.55 -19.12
C ILE A 647 14.60 32.86 -19.03
N SER A 648 13.72 31.86 -19.29
CA SER A 648 12.27 32.02 -19.13
C SER A 648 11.89 32.35 -17.68
N MET A 649 12.51 31.70 -16.70
CA MET A 649 12.29 32.00 -15.28
C MET A 649 12.72 33.42 -14.91
N ILE A 650 13.84 33.91 -15.44
CA ILE A 650 14.30 35.29 -15.22
C ILE A 650 13.32 36.30 -15.83
N ASP A 651 12.89 36.05 -17.06
CA ASP A 651 11.93 36.92 -17.78
C ASP A 651 10.59 37.01 -17.09
N GLU A 652 10.06 35.88 -16.62
CA GLU A 652 8.79 35.82 -15.88
C GLU A 652 8.89 36.55 -14.55
N LEU A 653 10.01 36.40 -13.82
CA LEU A 653 10.22 37.08 -12.53
C LEU A 653 10.34 38.60 -12.68
N VAL A 654 11.09 39.07 -13.66
CA VAL A 654 11.20 40.52 -13.95
C VAL A 654 9.81 41.10 -14.25
N GLU A 655 9.05 40.42 -15.11
CA GLU A 655 7.69 40.84 -15.46
C GLU A 655 6.75 40.85 -14.27
N LYS A 656 6.79 39.80 -13.44
CA LYS A 656 6.01 39.68 -12.20
C LYS A 656 6.28 40.85 -11.25
N TYR A 657 7.56 41.11 -10.91
CA TYR A 657 7.89 42.15 -9.93
C TYR A 657 7.56 43.55 -10.44
N VAL A 658 7.76 43.81 -11.73
CA VAL A 658 7.33 45.08 -12.31
C VAL A 658 5.79 45.21 -12.28
N ASN A 659 5.07 44.15 -12.61
CA ASN A 659 3.58 44.16 -12.57
C ASN A 659 3.02 44.29 -11.14
N MET A 660 3.73 43.77 -10.14
CA MET A 660 3.35 43.87 -8.73
C MET A 660 3.43 45.29 -8.21
N VAL A 661 4.44 46.07 -8.64
CA VAL A 661 4.72 47.41 -8.10
C VAL A 661 4.17 48.50 -8.99
N ILE A 662 4.06 48.30 -10.30
CA ILE A 662 3.66 49.31 -11.29
C ILE A 662 2.32 48.89 -11.94
N GLY A 663 1.29 49.66 -11.70
CA GLY A 663 -0.02 49.46 -12.36
C GLY A 663 0.00 49.81 -13.83
N ASP A 664 -0.90 49.20 -14.63
CA ASP A 664 -0.93 49.38 -16.09
C ASP A 664 -1.29 50.81 -16.53
N ASP A 665 -2.00 51.54 -15.68
CA ASP A 665 -2.43 52.92 -15.96
C ASP A 665 -1.46 53.99 -15.43
N GLN A 666 -0.31 53.59 -14.82
CA GLN A 666 0.63 54.54 -14.21
C GLN A 666 1.67 55.04 -15.20
N GLY A 667 1.84 56.35 -15.24
CA GLY A 667 2.93 57.00 -15.99
C GLY A 667 4.28 56.87 -15.29
N PRO A 668 5.42 57.11 -16.04
CA PRO A 668 6.78 56.94 -15.44
C PRO A 668 7.03 57.79 -14.19
N SER A 669 6.37 58.92 -14.04
CA SER A 669 6.49 59.80 -12.85
C SER A 669 5.77 59.28 -11.60
N GLU A 670 4.92 58.29 -11.76
CA GLU A 670 4.10 57.70 -10.66
C GLU A 670 4.62 56.33 -10.19
N TRP A 671 5.69 55.81 -10.85
CA TRP A 671 6.26 54.50 -10.55
C TRP A 671 6.97 54.48 -9.19
N ASN A 672 6.67 53.50 -8.36
CA ASN A 672 7.35 53.30 -7.09
C ASN A 672 8.64 52.51 -7.28
N LEU A 673 9.61 53.17 -7.93
CA LEU A 673 10.93 52.55 -8.26
C LEU A 673 11.73 52.15 -7.02
N LYS A 674 11.48 52.77 -5.85
CA LYS A 674 12.13 52.41 -4.60
C LYS A 674 11.68 50.98 -4.15
N GLU A 675 10.40 50.74 -4.14
CA GLU A 675 9.85 49.42 -3.79
C GLU A 675 10.29 48.37 -4.81
N LEU A 676 10.27 48.67 -6.09
CA LEU A 676 10.77 47.77 -7.13
C LEU A 676 12.22 47.37 -6.88
N ASN A 677 13.09 48.33 -6.54
CA ASN A 677 14.51 48.06 -6.24
C ASN A 677 14.67 47.21 -4.95
N GLU A 678 13.84 47.41 -3.95
CA GLU A 678 13.85 46.64 -2.69
C GLU A 678 13.49 45.18 -2.91
N ILE A 679 12.63 44.85 -3.90
CA ILE A 679 12.20 43.48 -4.23
C ILE A 679 13.12 42.85 -5.28
N LEU A 680 13.45 43.57 -6.34
CA LEU A 680 14.17 43.00 -7.51
C LEU A 680 15.67 42.78 -7.23
N ILE A 681 16.37 43.77 -6.63
CA ILE A 681 17.85 43.72 -6.45
C ILE A 681 18.31 42.52 -5.59
N PRO A 682 17.60 42.11 -4.48
CA PRO A 682 17.99 40.95 -3.72
C PRO A 682 17.79 39.60 -4.48
N MET A 683 16.99 39.60 -5.54
CA MET A 683 16.72 38.42 -6.37
C MET A 683 17.68 38.39 -7.59
N ILE A 684 17.68 39.47 -8.34
CA ILE A 684 18.55 39.69 -9.54
C ILE A 684 19.37 40.96 -9.27
N PRO A 685 20.70 40.87 -9.13
CA PRO A 685 21.53 41.98 -8.75
C PRO A 685 21.74 43.01 -9.90
N VAL A 686 20.65 43.53 -10.45
CA VAL A 686 20.65 44.59 -11.45
C VAL A 686 21.07 45.90 -10.82
N LYS A 687 21.49 46.86 -11.63
CA LYS A 687 21.73 48.20 -11.16
C LYS A 687 20.43 48.86 -10.64
N PRO A 688 20.51 49.78 -9.68
CA PRO A 688 19.32 50.48 -9.21
C PRO A 688 18.53 51.09 -10.36
N VAL A 689 17.25 50.65 -10.48
CA VAL A 689 16.33 51.11 -11.52
C VAL A 689 15.96 52.57 -11.27
N THR A 690 16.30 53.44 -12.24
CA THR A 690 16.04 54.89 -12.12
C THR A 690 14.86 55.35 -13.00
N GLY A 691 14.38 54.48 -13.90
CA GLY A 691 13.29 54.82 -14.86
C GLY A 691 13.70 55.80 -15.93
N GLU A 692 14.92 56.27 -15.91
CA GLU A 692 15.45 57.23 -16.96
C GLU A 692 15.50 56.50 -18.32
N GLY A 693 14.87 57.14 -19.30
CA GLY A 693 14.83 56.63 -20.70
C GLY A 693 13.72 55.63 -21.02
N CYS A 694 12.84 55.30 -20.06
CA CYS A 694 11.69 54.44 -20.31
C CYS A 694 10.40 55.27 -20.43
N GLY A 695 9.76 55.17 -21.58
CA GLY A 695 8.51 55.85 -21.86
C GLY A 695 7.25 55.07 -21.48
N SER A 696 7.38 53.76 -21.28
CA SER A 696 6.29 52.86 -20.93
C SER A 696 6.72 51.73 -20.00
N LYS A 697 5.78 51.16 -19.26
CA LYS A 697 5.98 49.96 -18.42
C LYS A 697 6.56 48.79 -19.19
N GLN A 698 6.13 48.58 -20.43
CA GLN A 698 6.62 47.51 -21.30
C GLN A 698 8.09 47.71 -21.67
N GLU A 699 8.48 48.96 -21.97
CA GLU A 699 9.86 49.33 -22.25
C GLU A 699 10.74 49.10 -21.03
N LEU A 700 10.25 49.42 -19.82
CA LEU A 700 10.96 49.14 -18.57
C LEU A 700 11.17 47.64 -18.37
N ILE A 701 10.11 46.85 -18.58
CA ILE A 701 10.19 45.37 -18.48
C ILE A 701 11.24 44.83 -19.46
N GLN A 702 11.20 45.26 -20.71
CA GLN A 702 12.15 44.83 -21.75
C GLN A 702 13.60 45.19 -21.41
N ASN A 703 13.84 46.41 -20.94
CA ASN A 703 15.18 46.84 -20.55
C ASN A 703 15.71 46.05 -19.34
N LEU A 704 14.86 45.74 -18.36
CA LEU A 704 15.25 44.94 -17.20
C LEU A 704 15.51 43.48 -17.58
N LYS A 705 14.73 42.90 -18.51
CA LYS A 705 14.95 41.55 -19.03
C LYS A 705 16.32 41.48 -19.73
N GLU A 706 16.64 42.46 -20.59
CA GLU A 706 17.93 42.54 -21.28
C GLU A 706 19.10 42.73 -20.30
N GLU A 707 18.93 43.52 -19.23
CA GLU A 707 19.97 43.70 -18.22
C GLU A 707 20.15 42.44 -17.40
N ALA A 708 19.10 41.77 -16.97
CA ALA A 708 19.15 40.52 -16.25
C ALA A 708 19.82 39.38 -17.06
N LEU A 709 19.48 39.31 -18.37
CA LEU A 709 20.13 38.36 -19.28
C LEU A 709 21.63 38.65 -19.42
N ARG A 710 22.03 39.91 -19.57
CA ARG A 710 23.47 40.30 -19.63
C ARG A 710 24.22 39.94 -18.35
N LEU A 711 23.58 40.07 -17.19
CA LEU A 711 24.14 39.63 -15.91
C LEU A 711 24.32 38.10 -15.89
N TYR A 712 23.36 37.37 -16.39
CA TYR A 712 23.41 35.91 -16.46
C TYR A 712 24.52 35.46 -17.44
N ASP A 713 24.61 36.06 -18.65
CA ASP A 713 25.69 35.81 -19.61
C ASP A 713 27.08 36.15 -19.03
N THR A 714 27.17 37.20 -18.22
CA THR A 714 28.39 37.57 -17.53
C THR A 714 28.79 36.52 -16.49
N LYS A 715 27.81 36.01 -15.77
CA LYS A 715 27.97 34.89 -14.83
C LYS A 715 28.44 33.62 -15.54
N GLU A 716 27.84 33.30 -16.67
CA GLU A 716 28.25 32.16 -17.50
C GLU A 716 29.71 32.30 -17.95
N ALA A 717 30.13 33.48 -18.35
CA ALA A 717 31.52 33.77 -18.77
C ALA A 717 32.56 33.74 -17.63
N GLU A 718 32.12 33.75 -16.35
CA GLU A 718 33.04 33.60 -15.20
C GLU A 718 33.60 32.18 -15.09
N PHE A 719 32.89 31.17 -15.65
CA PHE A 719 33.28 29.77 -15.57
C PHE A 719 34.21 29.37 -16.74
N PRO A 720 35.36 28.70 -16.42
CA PRO A 720 36.36 28.32 -17.45
C PRO A 720 35.79 27.35 -18.50
N GLU A 721 34.88 26.48 -18.12
CA GLU A 721 34.26 25.49 -19.00
C GLU A 721 32.73 25.65 -18.98
N PRO A 722 32.08 25.74 -20.16
CA PRO A 722 30.62 25.90 -20.24
C PRO A 722 29.85 24.80 -19.52
N GLU A 723 30.36 23.57 -19.47
CA GLU A 723 29.73 22.45 -18.80
C GLU A 723 29.63 22.62 -17.27
N GLN A 724 30.56 23.38 -16.67
CA GLN A 724 30.53 23.63 -15.22
C GLN A 724 29.29 24.42 -14.80
N ILE A 725 28.92 25.46 -15.53
CA ILE A 725 27.70 26.20 -15.19
C ILE A 725 26.49 25.39 -15.49
N ARG A 726 26.46 24.58 -16.57
CA ARG A 726 25.35 23.66 -16.87
C ARG A 726 25.12 22.67 -15.71
N GLU A 727 26.19 22.14 -15.14
CA GLU A 727 26.09 21.27 -13.96
C GLU A 727 25.56 22.01 -12.71
N ILE A 728 26.04 23.26 -12.50
CA ILE A 728 25.54 24.09 -11.39
C ILE A 728 24.04 24.37 -11.55
N GLU A 729 23.59 24.70 -12.78
CA GLU A 729 22.15 24.89 -13.06
C GLU A 729 21.35 23.64 -12.69
N ARG A 730 21.80 22.46 -13.13
CA ARG A 730 21.18 21.17 -12.80
C ARG A 730 21.13 20.92 -11.30
N VAL A 731 22.24 21.17 -10.60
CA VAL A 731 22.32 21.02 -9.14
C VAL A 731 21.36 21.95 -8.41
N VAL A 732 21.32 23.21 -8.80
CA VAL A 732 20.45 24.21 -8.16
C VAL A 732 18.99 23.88 -8.41
N ILE A 733 18.59 23.58 -9.64
CA ILE A 733 17.21 23.23 -9.99
C ILE A 733 16.77 21.99 -9.21
N LEU A 734 17.57 20.91 -9.17
CA LEU A 734 17.24 19.70 -8.43
C LEU A 734 17.07 19.98 -6.93
N LYS A 735 18.04 20.69 -6.33
CA LYS A 735 18.01 20.98 -4.90
C LYS A 735 16.81 21.80 -4.49
N VAL A 736 16.51 22.85 -5.25
CA VAL A 736 15.36 23.72 -4.96
C VAL A 736 14.04 22.98 -5.18
N THR A 737 13.91 22.28 -6.31
CA THR A 737 12.71 21.50 -6.63
C THR A 737 12.45 20.44 -5.58
N ASP A 738 13.46 19.66 -5.20
CA ASP A 738 13.30 18.59 -4.20
C ASP A 738 12.90 19.15 -2.84
N SER A 739 13.54 20.25 -2.40
CA SER A 739 13.20 20.88 -1.12
C SER A 739 11.75 21.36 -1.09
N ARG A 740 11.34 22.12 -2.12
CA ARG A 740 9.98 22.69 -2.19
C ARG A 740 8.91 21.66 -2.40
N TRP A 741 9.19 20.62 -3.19
CA TRP A 741 8.28 19.51 -3.40
C TRP A 741 8.04 18.71 -2.11
N MET A 742 9.10 18.43 -1.33
CA MET A 742 8.96 17.76 -0.04
C MET A 742 8.16 18.57 0.97
N ASP A 743 8.33 19.90 0.99
CA ASP A 743 7.52 20.79 1.82
C ASP A 743 6.04 20.76 1.38
N HIS A 744 5.81 20.83 0.08
CA HIS A 744 4.46 20.81 -0.50
C HIS A 744 3.70 19.50 -0.21
N ILE A 745 4.36 18.34 -0.26
CA ILE A 745 3.72 17.07 0.12
C ILE A 745 3.23 17.12 1.57
N ASP A 746 4.03 17.66 2.48
CA ASP A 746 3.67 17.79 3.89
C ASP A 746 2.50 18.78 4.07
N ASP A 747 2.52 19.92 3.39
CA ASP A 747 1.45 20.92 3.43
C ASP A 747 0.14 20.35 2.86
N MET A 748 0.18 19.56 1.79
CA MET A 748 -0.97 18.87 1.22
C MET A 748 -1.54 17.80 2.16
N ASP A 749 -0.69 17.08 2.91
CA ASP A 749 -1.16 16.14 3.93
C ASP A 749 -1.84 16.87 5.10
N GLN A 750 -1.31 18.02 5.53
CA GLN A 750 -1.95 18.86 6.56
C GLN A 750 -3.30 19.42 6.07
N LEU A 751 -3.37 19.89 4.82
CA LEU A 751 -4.62 20.34 4.22
C LEU A 751 -5.67 19.23 4.23
N ARG A 752 -5.29 18.00 3.86
CA ARG A 752 -6.20 16.84 3.84
C ARG A 752 -6.80 16.55 5.22
N GLN A 753 -6.04 16.71 6.30
CA GLN A 753 -6.55 16.48 7.65
C GLN A 753 -7.60 17.51 8.07
N GLY A 754 -7.46 18.77 7.64
CA GLY A 754 -8.38 19.86 8.00
C GLY A 754 -9.59 19.99 7.08
N ILE A 755 -9.47 19.59 5.82
CA ILE A 755 -10.47 19.90 4.75
C ILE A 755 -11.84 19.27 5.01
N GLY A 756 -11.89 18.15 5.75
CA GLY A 756 -13.14 17.47 6.09
C GLY A 756 -14.16 18.34 6.84
N LEU A 757 -13.69 19.36 7.54
CA LEU A 757 -14.55 20.35 8.24
C LEU A 757 -15.38 21.21 7.28
N GLN A 758 -14.95 21.36 6.03
CA GLN A 758 -15.70 22.11 4.99
C GLN A 758 -17.05 21.47 4.67
N ALA A 759 -17.23 20.17 4.93
CA ALA A 759 -18.51 19.50 4.77
C ALA A 759 -19.61 20.11 5.65
N PHE A 760 -19.29 20.66 6.82
CA PHE A 760 -20.24 21.35 7.68
C PHE A 760 -20.75 22.67 7.04
N GLY A 761 -19.92 23.29 6.18
CA GLY A 761 -20.27 24.45 5.36
C GLY A 761 -20.99 24.11 4.06
N GLN A 762 -21.44 22.84 3.88
CA GLN A 762 -22.08 22.35 2.64
C GLN A 762 -21.18 22.43 1.40
N ARG A 763 -19.88 22.46 1.57
CA ARG A 763 -18.89 22.38 0.48
C ARG A 763 -18.38 20.96 0.35
N ASP A 764 -18.12 20.53 -0.88
CA ASP A 764 -17.51 19.22 -1.13
C ASP A 764 -16.02 19.26 -0.75
N PRO A 765 -15.57 18.46 0.25
CA PRO A 765 -14.18 18.48 0.70
C PRO A 765 -13.17 18.17 -0.39
N VAL A 766 -13.48 17.30 -1.35
CA VAL A 766 -12.57 16.95 -2.45
C VAL A 766 -12.41 18.12 -3.43
N VAL A 767 -13.48 18.83 -3.71
CA VAL A 767 -13.43 20.03 -4.58
C VAL A 767 -12.63 21.15 -3.91
N GLU A 768 -12.86 21.40 -2.62
CA GLU A 768 -12.11 22.41 -1.86
C GLU A 768 -10.63 22.03 -1.75
N TYR A 769 -10.31 20.74 -1.53
CA TYR A 769 -8.94 20.25 -1.52
C TYR A 769 -8.25 20.47 -2.88
N ARG A 770 -8.95 20.24 -3.98
CA ARG A 770 -8.42 20.50 -5.33
C ARG A 770 -8.12 21.97 -5.55
N LEU A 771 -9.03 22.87 -5.17
CA LEU A 771 -8.87 24.32 -5.37
C LEU A 771 -7.69 24.84 -4.55
N GLN A 772 -7.68 24.56 -3.24
CA GLN A 772 -6.61 25.02 -2.36
C GLN A 772 -5.26 24.37 -2.71
N GLY A 773 -5.26 23.08 -3.05
CA GLY A 773 -4.06 22.35 -3.48
C GLY A 773 -3.50 22.89 -4.81
N TYR A 774 -4.34 23.39 -5.71
CA TYR A 774 -3.89 24.04 -6.93
C TYR A 774 -3.22 25.40 -6.63
N ASP A 775 -3.79 26.19 -5.75
CA ASP A 775 -3.21 27.47 -5.34
C ASP A 775 -1.85 27.23 -4.65
N MET A 776 -1.76 26.28 -3.72
CA MET A 776 -0.52 25.90 -3.04
C MET A 776 0.56 25.39 -4.01
N PHE A 777 0.17 24.65 -5.04
CA PHE A 777 1.08 24.16 -6.09
C PHE A 777 1.63 25.30 -6.95
N ASN A 778 0.80 26.29 -7.30
CA ASN A 778 1.23 27.48 -8.01
C ASN A 778 2.22 28.29 -7.17
N ASP A 779 1.95 28.51 -5.89
CA ASP A 779 2.83 29.21 -4.97
C ASP A 779 4.18 28.48 -4.83
N MET A 780 4.16 27.15 -4.74
CA MET A 780 5.36 26.33 -4.72
C MET A 780 6.18 26.48 -6.01
N THR A 781 5.54 26.37 -7.19
CA THR A 781 6.25 26.50 -8.48
C THR A 781 6.85 27.89 -8.67
N GLU A 782 6.17 28.92 -8.19
CA GLU A 782 6.67 30.28 -8.13
C GLU A 782 7.89 30.38 -7.21
N SER A 783 7.82 29.81 -6.03
CA SER A 783 8.96 29.77 -5.09
C SER A 783 10.17 29.03 -5.67
N ILE A 784 9.97 27.95 -6.44
CA ILE A 784 11.04 27.23 -7.15
C ILE A 784 11.73 28.18 -8.14
N ARG A 785 10.98 28.94 -8.93
CA ARG A 785 11.54 29.90 -9.90
C ARG A 785 12.35 30.98 -9.21
N GLU A 786 11.79 31.60 -8.17
CA GLU A 786 12.43 32.66 -7.39
C GLU A 786 13.74 32.18 -6.76
N GLU A 787 13.72 31.06 -6.05
CA GLU A 787 14.93 30.54 -5.41
C GLU A 787 15.99 30.10 -6.40
N THR A 788 15.60 29.45 -7.50
CA THR A 788 16.51 29.01 -8.56
C THR A 788 17.25 30.20 -9.16
N VAL A 789 16.52 31.24 -9.59
CA VAL A 789 17.12 32.45 -10.16
C VAL A 789 18.01 33.16 -9.13
N LYS A 790 17.52 33.32 -7.90
CA LYS A 790 18.27 33.92 -6.82
C LYS A 790 19.60 33.21 -6.57
N MET A 791 19.59 31.89 -6.46
CA MET A 791 20.78 31.09 -6.20
C MET A 791 21.76 31.20 -7.36
N LEU A 792 21.29 31.09 -8.61
CA LEU A 792 22.16 31.17 -9.81
C LEU A 792 22.78 32.55 -9.99
N MET A 793 22.04 33.63 -9.73
CA MET A 793 22.55 35.01 -9.83
C MET A 793 23.57 35.33 -8.77
N HIS A 794 23.56 34.64 -7.61
CA HIS A 794 24.48 34.91 -6.49
C HIS A 794 25.59 33.87 -6.34
N VAL A 795 25.64 32.83 -7.19
CA VAL A 795 26.64 31.76 -7.11
C VAL A 795 28.05 32.36 -7.27
N ARG A 796 29.04 31.89 -6.49
CA ARG A 796 30.45 32.26 -6.57
C ARG A 796 31.32 31.04 -6.74
N ILE A 797 32.40 31.15 -7.53
CA ILE A 797 33.37 30.09 -7.78
C ILE A 797 34.28 29.96 -6.57
N GLU A 798 33.94 29.16 -5.58
CA GLU A 798 34.83 28.86 -4.44
C GLU A 798 35.11 27.37 -4.22
N GLN A 799 34.33 26.43 -4.76
CA GLN A 799 34.51 24.96 -4.54
C GLN A 799 33.94 24.13 -5.68
N LYS A 800 34.36 22.86 -5.78
CA LYS A 800 33.68 21.84 -6.57
C LYS A 800 32.23 21.69 -6.06
N VAL A 801 31.29 21.94 -6.92
CA VAL A 801 29.87 21.73 -6.61
C VAL A 801 29.57 20.27 -6.82
N GLU A 802 29.23 19.57 -5.75
CA GLU A 802 28.72 18.20 -5.77
C GLU A 802 27.24 18.24 -5.47
N ARG A 803 26.48 17.32 -6.09
CA ARG A 803 25.06 17.16 -5.82
C ARG A 803 24.90 16.52 -4.44
N GLU A 804 24.08 17.10 -3.59
CA GLU A 804 23.74 16.58 -2.27
C GLU A 804 22.26 16.27 -2.19
N GLN A 805 21.89 15.16 -1.59
CA GLN A 805 20.49 14.88 -1.27
C GLN A 805 19.96 15.86 -0.23
N VAL A 806 18.80 16.42 -0.49
CA VAL A 806 18.14 17.40 0.40
C VAL A 806 17.70 16.77 1.73
N ALA A 807 17.37 15.48 1.73
CA ALA A 807 16.96 14.74 2.93
C ALA A 807 17.44 13.30 2.90
N GLU A 808 17.83 12.77 4.06
CA GLU A 808 18.13 11.35 4.24
C GLU A 808 16.85 10.56 4.48
N VAL A 809 16.70 9.46 3.75
CA VAL A 809 15.60 8.50 3.97
C VAL A 809 15.83 7.81 5.31
N THR A 810 14.87 7.88 6.21
CA THR A 810 14.93 7.24 7.55
C THR A 810 14.11 5.97 7.64
N GLY A 811 13.23 5.71 6.67
CA GLY A 811 12.42 4.49 6.61
C GLY A 811 11.27 4.56 5.63
N THR A 812 10.64 3.41 5.43
CA THR A 812 9.41 3.27 4.63
C THR A 812 8.28 2.74 5.53
N ASN A 813 7.03 2.99 5.15
CA ASN A 813 5.88 2.57 5.95
C ASN A 813 5.53 1.07 5.83
N LYS A 814 6.20 0.34 4.94
CA LYS A 814 5.98 -1.10 4.71
C LYS A 814 7.27 -1.93 4.78
N ASP A 815 8.29 -1.43 5.47
CA ASP A 815 9.59 -2.11 5.57
C ASP A 815 9.46 -3.40 6.39
N ASP A 816 9.49 -4.55 5.73
CA ASP A 816 9.49 -5.88 6.34
C ASP A 816 10.89 -6.39 6.70
N SER A 817 11.95 -5.62 6.41
CA SER A 817 13.36 -6.03 6.56
C SER A 817 13.82 -6.29 7.99
N ALA A 818 13.03 -5.94 9.01
CA ALA A 818 13.35 -6.22 10.41
C ALA A 818 12.83 -7.57 10.92
N ASN A 819 12.60 -8.55 10.07
CA ASN A 819 12.09 -9.88 10.42
C ASN A 819 13.13 -10.83 11.01
N ALA A 820 14.03 -10.38 11.88
CA ALA A 820 14.64 -11.27 12.85
C ALA A 820 13.60 -11.55 13.97
N PRO A 821 13.18 -12.80 14.19
CA PRO A 821 12.19 -13.10 15.21
C PRO A 821 12.77 -12.80 16.58
N ILE A 822 12.33 -11.70 17.18
CA ILE A 822 12.58 -11.49 18.60
C ILE A 822 11.62 -12.40 19.35
N VAL A 823 12.10 -13.61 19.61
CA VAL A 823 11.43 -14.54 20.52
C VAL A 823 11.25 -13.83 21.85
N ARG A 824 10.00 -13.58 22.27
CA ARG A 824 9.71 -13.28 23.69
C ARG A 824 10.20 -14.47 24.51
N LYS A 825 11.42 -14.42 24.97
CA LYS A 825 11.81 -15.12 26.20
C LYS A 825 11.22 -14.31 27.37
N SER A 826 9.94 -14.45 27.61
CA SER A 826 9.45 -14.27 28.97
C SER A 826 10.01 -15.47 29.72
N GLU A 827 11.17 -15.32 30.33
CA GLU A 827 11.52 -16.17 31.44
C GLU A 827 10.42 -16.00 32.47
N LYS A 828 9.56 -17.02 32.58
CA LYS A 828 8.59 -17.09 33.66
C LYS A 828 9.39 -17.12 34.93
N ILE A 829 9.62 -15.96 35.54
CA ILE A 829 10.32 -15.87 36.82
C ILE A 829 9.53 -16.73 37.80
N SER A 830 10.19 -17.77 38.30
CA SER A 830 9.58 -18.64 39.28
C SER A 830 9.07 -17.81 40.45
N ARG A 831 7.84 -18.06 40.88
CA ARG A 831 7.22 -17.34 42.01
C ARG A 831 8.11 -17.27 43.27
N ASN A 832 9.04 -18.21 43.42
CA ASN A 832 9.98 -18.29 44.52
C ASN A 832 11.39 -17.71 44.20
N ALA A 833 11.66 -17.27 42.97
CA ALA A 833 12.92 -16.66 42.60
C ALA A 833 13.07 -15.26 43.24
N PRO A 834 14.31 -14.74 43.43
CA PRO A 834 14.52 -13.35 43.85
C PRO A 834 13.87 -12.41 42.83
N CYS A 835 13.25 -11.36 43.34
CA CYS A 835 12.60 -10.38 42.50
C CYS A 835 13.64 -9.58 41.68
N PRO A 836 13.47 -9.44 40.36
CA PRO A 836 14.41 -8.72 39.51
C PRO A 836 14.50 -7.24 39.79
N CYS A 837 13.56 -6.65 40.59
CA CYS A 837 13.63 -5.25 41.01
C CYS A 837 14.72 -4.94 42.05
N GLY A 838 15.54 -5.94 42.43
CA GLY A 838 16.63 -5.74 43.40
C GLY A 838 16.20 -5.61 44.87
N SER A 839 14.92 -5.82 45.19
CA SER A 839 14.38 -5.67 46.58
C SER A 839 14.80 -6.79 47.54
N GLY A 840 15.51 -7.82 47.12
CA GLY A 840 15.89 -8.99 47.92
C GLY A 840 14.72 -9.89 48.32
N LYS A 841 13.49 -9.58 47.95
CA LYS A 841 12.27 -10.39 48.23
C LYS A 841 12.01 -11.40 47.12
N LYS A 842 11.31 -12.49 47.43
CA LYS A 842 10.84 -13.44 46.41
C LYS A 842 9.81 -12.76 45.52
N TYR A 843 9.81 -13.08 44.21
CA TYR A 843 8.95 -12.47 43.18
C TYR A 843 7.48 -12.40 43.57
N LYS A 844 6.90 -13.46 44.15
CA LYS A 844 5.50 -13.54 44.64
C LYS A 844 5.19 -12.58 45.81
N TYR A 845 6.18 -12.03 46.51
CA TYR A 845 6.01 -11.07 47.61
C TYR A 845 6.47 -9.67 47.23
N CYS A 846 6.74 -9.41 45.95
CA CYS A 846 7.16 -8.12 45.44
C CYS A 846 6.42 -7.77 44.15
N CYS A 847 7.04 -7.81 43.00
CA CYS A 847 6.46 -7.41 41.72
C CYS A 847 5.50 -8.47 41.13
N GLY A 848 5.44 -9.68 41.66
CA GLY A 848 4.51 -10.73 41.29
C GLY A 848 3.32 -10.95 42.23
N ARG A 849 2.92 -9.91 43.01
CA ARG A 849 1.82 -9.97 44.00
C ARG A 849 0.47 -9.80 43.31
#